data_fa2cedfd8944a24e0a0990ca796d8bdd
#
_entry.id   fa2cedfd8944a24e0a0990ca796d8bdd
#
_cell.length_a   1.000
_cell.length_b   1.000
_cell.length_c   1.000
_cell.angle_alpha   90.00
_cell.angle_beta   90.00
_cell.angle_gamma   90.00
#
_symmetry.space_group_name_H-M   'P 1'
#
loop_
_entity.id
_entity.type
_entity.pdbx_description
1 polymer ?
#
loop_
_entity_poly.entity_id
_entity_poly.type
_entity_poly.pdbx_seq_one_letter_code
_entity_poly.pdbx_strand_id
1 'polypeptide(L)'
;MFVLPPGYQDYPDLDLYAYIYRYDYLDRLVYKKLPGCAPSYLVYDAAHRLVFSQDGCQRNDSLWPFFVYDVYGRVVVEGECSNSDKHVRTAGETVVLGTLMEGDTGLAYSGYQSSSDLVDPCVYVVNYYDTYDFRTRNGFSAYNFPEGTVSAIGNLTGSILCTHGSSGFIYSADYYDINKRIVKSLSSRVNGGMDTYATEYSFQGSPLSVLHTHTDSSGYSLTERYTYTYDHSSRLTRVSHQYDNNPSVLLLEHAYDELGRLQTDKLDNGIYATDYAYNIRNWLTSIEGSKFSQSLHYTDGLGVPCYNGNISSMVWKSGEDDIMRGYHFTYDNLNRLTNAVYGEGSVLVQNQNRFNEQVTGYDKMSNILGIKRSGQTSSTGYGLIDDLAMSYNGNQLKSVSDRATNSVYGNGFDFKDGVNKEAEYEYDENGNMTKDLNKKILNIQYNCLNLPSRIEFENGHVISYLYDADGIKLRTTHIIGSDTTVTDYCGNVIYENGIPVKLLTEAGYVTLADSKYHYFVQDHLGNNRVVVDQSGNVEEVNHYYPFGGLLSSSVSNAVQPYKYNGKELDRKNGLDWYDYGARMYDAALGRWHAVDPMSEKYYSWSPYTYCMGNPINHIDPDGNTVVIWYNNDAGKKVSYSYSGGDITHPNSFVQSVITAYQYNKANGLKAGNGGGASTVAIVENTNIKVNVMEAVFENSYNPNAARGAGSIYWKSNWGSQKDNGIVNSPATVFDHEADHALEHKTNTQEYEVNRARGSDSQYQTKEERRVITGSEQKTSRANGETRSGQVTRRNHNGKTVITKGVTSNVIDRQKTQEYEKRNKAVWTSEP
;
A
#
# COMPACT_ATOMS: atom_id res chain seq x y z
N MET A 1 24.50 14.25 5.50
CA MET A 1 23.93 13.43 6.59
C MET A 1 23.92 11.97 6.13
N PHE A 2 24.27 11.03 6.97
CA PHE A 2 24.13 9.61 6.68
C PHE A 2 23.48 8.90 7.87
N VAL A 3 22.81 7.79 7.60
CA VAL A 3 22.21 6.94 8.62
C VAL A 3 22.68 5.53 8.40
N LEU A 4 23.27 4.95 9.41
CA LEU A 4 23.63 3.56 9.48
C LEU A 4 22.57 2.79 10.26
N PRO A 5 22.23 1.57 9.85
CA PRO A 5 21.42 0.67 10.64
C PRO A 5 22.08 0.35 11.99
N PRO A 6 21.31 -0.03 13.00
CA PRO A 6 21.87 -0.42 14.29
C PRO A 6 22.90 -1.56 14.16
N GLY A 7 24.06 -1.39 14.81
CA GLY A 7 25.12 -2.40 14.83
C GLY A 7 26.17 -2.29 13.72
N TYR A 8 26.04 -1.30 12.81
CA TYR A 8 27.06 -0.95 11.83
C TYR A 8 27.72 0.37 12.26
N GLN A 9 29.01 0.36 12.58
CA GLN A 9 29.76 1.52 13.06
C GLN A 9 31.03 1.76 12.24
N ASP A 10 31.43 0.84 11.37
CA ASP A 10 32.66 0.89 10.63
C ASP A 10 32.51 1.59 9.28
N TYR A 11 33.50 2.42 8.95
CA TYR A 11 33.52 3.24 7.73
C TYR A 11 33.49 2.45 6.40
N PRO A 12 34.02 1.22 6.30
CA PRO A 12 33.95 0.42 5.07
C PRO A 12 32.57 0.03 4.63
N ASP A 13 31.58 0.02 5.57
CA ASP A 13 30.23 -0.45 5.31
C ASP A 13 29.26 0.62 4.78
N LEU A 14 29.75 1.88 4.63
CA LEU A 14 28.87 2.99 4.22
C LEU A 14 28.20 2.77 2.87
N ASP A 15 28.90 2.21 1.90
CA ASP A 15 28.34 1.99 0.56
C ASP A 15 27.28 0.89 0.53
N LEU A 16 27.42 -0.12 1.37
CA LEU A 16 26.57 -1.29 1.42
C LEU A 16 25.32 -1.11 2.29
N TYR A 17 25.45 -0.29 3.37
CA TYR A 17 24.41 -0.22 4.40
C TYR A 17 23.92 1.19 4.73
N ALA A 18 24.64 2.26 4.33
CA ALA A 18 24.24 3.59 4.70
C ALA A 18 23.20 4.19 3.76
N TYR A 19 22.27 4.91 4.34
CA TYR A 19 21.45 5.90 3.63
C TYR A 19 22.18 7.24 3.69
N ILE A 20 22.48 7.85 2.54
CA ILE A 20 23.27 9.08 2.45
C ILE A 20 22.43 10.19 1.82
N TYR A 21 22.43 11.37 2.46
CA TYR A 21 21.67 12.52 2.01
C TYR A 21 22.54 13.77 1.97
N ARG A 22 22.39 14.58 0.93
CA ARG A 22 23.00 15.91 0.85
C ARG A 22 21.92 16.94 0.53
N TYR A 23 22.04 18.07 1.16
CA TYR A 23 21.13 19.18 1.03
C TYR A 23 21.87 20.38 0.48
N ASP A 24 21.18 21.25 -0.26
CA ASP A 24 21.71 22.53 -0.69
C ASP A 24 21.61 23.57 0.45
N TYR A 25 21.99 24.81 0.13
CA TYR A 25 21.99 25.92 1.10
C TYR A 25 20.58 26.38 1.53
N LEU A 26 19.53 25.87 0.87
CA LEU A 26 18.10 26.06 1.20
C LEU A 26 17.49 24.86 1.90
N ASP A 27 18.31 23.91 2.37
CA ASP A 27 17.91 22.65 3.02
C ASP A 27 17.05 21.74 2.12
N ARG A 28 17.13 21.90 0.78
CA ARG A 28 16.47 21.00 -0.16
C ARG A 28 17.35 19.78 -0.43
N LEU A 29 16.76 18.59 -0.47
CA LEU A 29 17.46 17.33 -0.73
C LEU A 29 17.90 17.26 -2.21
N VAL A 30 19.19 17.40 -2.49
CA VAL A 30 19.72 17.38 -3.87
C VAL A 30 20.44 16.09 -4.23
N TYR A 31 20.67 15.22 -3.26
CA TYR A 31 21.33 13.94 -3.43
C TYR A 31 20.85 12.95 -2.39
N LYS A 32 20.47 11.74 -2.82
CA LYS A 32 20.21 10.62 -1.93
C LYS A 32 20.86 9.34 -2.47
N LYS A 33 21.30 8.46 -1.56
CA LYS A 33 21.81 7.13 -1.88
C LYS A 33 21.21 6.12 -0.91
N LEU A 34 20.63 5.09 -1.45
CA LEU A 34 20.13 3.94 -0.70
C LEU A 34 21.24 2.89 -0.53
N PRO A 35 21.15 1.99 0.48
CA PRO A 35 22.13 0.92 0.71
C PRO A 35 22.31 0.03 -0.52
N GLY A 36 23.57 -0.09 -0.97
CA GLY A 36 23.92 -0.93 -2.12
C GLY A 36 23.46 -0.42 -3.49
N CYS A 37 22.86 0.78 -3.57
CA CYS A 37 22.41 1.38 -4.83
C CYS A 37 23.31 2.55 -5.24
N ALA A 38 23.27 2.93 -6.51
CA ALA A 38 23.84 4.19 -6.96
C ALA A 38 23.00 5.39 -6.45
N PRO A 39 23.61 6.58 -6.36
CA PRO A 39 22.90 7.76 -5.87
C PRO A 39 21.87 8.29 -6.85
N SER A 40 20.83 8.95 -6.34
CA SER A 40 19.89 9.76 -7.11
C SER A 40 20.16 11.24 -6.89
N TYR A 41 20.01 12.03 -7.94
CA TYR A 41 20.14 13.49 -7.94
C TYR A 41 18.78 14.14 -8.13
N LEU A 42 18.55 15.28 -7.46
CA LEU A 42 17.32 16.04 -7.53
C LEU A 42 17.63 17.51 -7.81
N VAL A 43 16.91 18.10 -8.76
CA VAL A 43 17.09 19.51 -9.16
C VAL A 43 15.75 20.23 -9.00
N TYR A 44 15.83 21.39 -8.36
CA TYR A 44 14.66 22.21 -8.05
C TYR A 44 14.68 23.51 -8.83
N ASP A 45 13.52 24.01 -9.22
CA ASP A 45 13.36 25.32 -9.86
C ASP A 45 13.49 26.48 -8.85
N ALA A 46 13.42 27.72 -9.35
CA ALA A 46 13.46 28.91 -8.51
C ALA A 46 12.23 29.06 -7.58
N ALA A 47 11.15 28.33 -7.84
CA ALA A 47 9.98 28.21 -6.98
C ALA A 47 10.09 27.04 -5.97
N HIS A 48 11.27 26.43 -5.85
CA HIS A 48 11.59 25.31 -4.95
C HIS A 48 10.84 24.01 -5.23
N ARG A 49 10.33 23.80 -6.45
CA ARG A 49 9.65 22.58 -6.88
C ARG A 49 10.66 21.65 -7.57
N LEU A 50 10.53 20.34 -7.38
CA LEU A 50 11.34 19.33 -8.05
C LEU A 50 11.02 19.35 -9.55
N VAL A 51 12.00 19.71 -10.40
CA VAL A 51 11.81 19.79 -11.86
C VAL A 51 12.56 18.73 -12.63
N PHE A 52 13.66 18.21 -12.09
CA PHE A 52 14.38 17.06 -12.64
C PHE A 52 14.88 16.15 -11.53
N SER A 53 14.94 14.86 -11.84
CA SER A 53 15.61 13.86 -11.01
C SER A 53 16.45 12.94 -11.89
N GLN A 54 17.36 12.16 -11.30
CA GLN A 54 18.13 11.15 -12.02
C GLN A 54 18.62 10.08 -11.06
N ASP A 55 18.21 8.84 -11.25
CA ASP A 55 18.73 7.69 -10.53
C ASP A 55 19.95 7.04 -11.21
N GLY A 56 20.40 5.88 -10.72
CA GLY A 56 21.58 5.19 -11.24
C GLY A 56 21.42 4.69 -12.66
N CYS A 57 20.29 4.04 -12.96
CA CYS A 57 20.00 3.47 -14.27
C CYS A 57 19.81 4.59 -15.30
N GLN A 58 19.07 5.64 -14.95
CA GLN A 58 18.83 6.80 -15.83
C GLN A 58 20.14 7.53 -16.20
N ARG A 59 21.14 7.56 -15.28
CA ARG A 59 22.48 8.10 -15.63
C ARG A 59 23.18 7.32 -16.71
N ASN A 60 23.09 5.99 -16.66
CA ASN A 60 23.67 5.13 -17.69
C ASN A 60 23.07 5.40 -19.07
N ASP A 61 21.76 5.69 -19.10
CA ASP A 61 21.02 6.00 -20.32
C ASP A 61 21.05 7.50 -20.70
N SER A 62 21.66 8.34 -19.87
CA SER A 62 21.72 9.80 -20.02
C SER A 62 20.33 10.45 -20.05
N LEU A 63 19.38 9.91 -19.29
CA LEU A 63 17.99 10.37 -19.18
C LEU A 63 17.77 11.15 -17.88
N TRP A 64 16.88 12.12 -17.93
CA TRP A 64 16.41 12.91 -16.80
C TRP A 64 14.89 12.90 -16.74
N PRO A 65 14.24 12.29 -15.74
CA PRO A 65 12.85 12.57 -15.42
C PRO A 65 12.62 14.06 -15.20
N PHE A 66 11.56 14.58 -15.79
CA PHE A 66 11.18 15.99 -15.68
C PHE A 66 9.74 16.14 -15.19
N PHE A 67 9.49 17.29 -14.50
CA PHE A 67 8.18 17.67 -13.99
C PHE A 67 7.87 19.10 -14.41
N VAL A 68 6.71 19.28 -15.04
CA VAL A 68 6.21 20.59 -15.48
C VAL A 68 4.98 20.94 -14.65
N TYR A 69 4.93 22.18 -14.15
CA TYR A 69 3.89 22.63 -13.23
C TYR A 69 3.04 23.74 -13.85
N ASP A 70 1.75 23.79 -13.50
CA ASP A 70 0.91 24.94 -13.81
C ASP A 70 1.21 26.14 -12.88
N VAL A 71 0.48 27.24 -13.08
CA VAL A 71 0.60 28.45 -12.26
C VAL A 71 0.19 28.26 -10.79
N TYR A 72 -0.54 27.20 -10.48
CA TYR A 72 -0.97 26.84 -9.13
C TYR A 72 -0.01 25.86 -8.45
N GLY A 73 1.05 25.41 -9.14
CA GLY A 73 2.03 24.47 -8.62
C GLY A 73 1.61 23.01 -8.72
N ARG A 74 0.58 22.70 -9.51
CA ARG A 74 0.15 21.31 -9.77
C ARG A 74 0.96 20.73 -10.94
N VAL A 75 1.37 19.47 -10.84
CA VAL A 75 2.08 18.79 -11.93
C VAL A 75 1.11 18.54 -13.08
N VAL A 76 1.46 19.05 -14.27
CA VAL A 76 0.65 18.91 -15.49
C VAL A 76 1.28 18.00 -16.51
N VAL A 77 2.61 17.86 -16.54
CA VAL A 77 3.31 16.90 -17.39
C VAL A 77 4.47 16.30 -16.66
N GLU A 78 4.63 14.99 -16.79
CA GLU A 78 5.78 14.22 -16.33
C GLU A 78 6.33 13.37 -17.46
N GLY A 79 7.63 13.15 -17.48
CA GLY A 79 8.28 12.31 -18.49
C GLY A 79 9.77 12.24 -18.27
N GLU A 80 10.49 11.79 -19.28
CA GLU A 80 11.96 11.76 -19.36
C GLU A 80 12.46 12.51 -20.59
N CYS A 81 13.69 13.05 -20.49
CA CYS A 81 14.34 13.78 -21.56
C CYS A 81 15.85 13.53 -21.57
N SER A 82 16.51 13.83 -22.69
CA SER A 82 17.97 13.70 -22.89
C SER A 82 18.72 15.00 -22.62
N ASN A 83 18.24 15.86 -21.74
CA ASN A 83 18.87 17.15 -21.44
C ASN A 83 20.28 16.94 -20.84
N SER A 84 21.23 17.79 -21.27
CA SER A 84 22.57 17.78 -20.64
C SER A 84 22.50 18.34 -19.21
N ASP A 85 23.45 17.93 -18.36
CA ASP A 85 23.61 18.42 -16.98
C ASP A 85 23.61 19.95 -16.89
N LYS A 86 24.22 20.63 -17.88
CA LYS A 86 24.24 22.08 -17.94
C LYS A 86 22.84 22.67 -18.12
N HIS A 87 22.03 22.10 -19.03
CA HIS A 87 20.65 22.51 -19.27
C HIS A 87 19.78 22.33 -18.02
N VAL A 88 19.87 21.16 -17.39
CA VAL A 88 19.16 20.83 -16.16
C VAL A 88 19.48 21.80 -15.03
N ARG A 89 20.77 22.14 -14.85
CA ARG A 89 21.19 23.12 -13.83
C ARG A 89 20.66 24.52 -14.13
N THR A 90 20.65 24.96 -15.39
CA THR A 90 20.09 26.26 -15.79
C THR A 90 18.60 26.34 -15.57
N ALA A 91 17.86 25.24 -15.79
CA ALA A 91 16.42 25.17 -15.47
C ALA A 91 16.14 25.39 -13.97
N GLY A 92 17.07 24.99 -13.09
CA GLY A 92 16.99 25.26 -11.65
C GLY A 92 17.09 26.74 -11.27
N GLU A 93 17.55 27.60 -12.17
CA GLU A 93 17.65 29.05 -11.95
C GLU A 93 16.38 29.83 -12.30
N THR A 94 15.41 29.18 -12.94
CA THR A 94 14.15 29.77 -13.41
C THR A 94 12.95 29.04 -12.83
N VAL A 95 11.75 29.58 -12.97
CA VAL A 95 10.49 28.90 -12.62
C VAL A 95 10.02 28.13 -13.85
N VAL A 96 9.90 26.80 -13.74
CA VAL A 96 9.45 25.93 -14.83
C VAL A 96 7.93 25.85 -14.83
N LEU A 97 7.30 26.43 -15.84
CA LEU A 97 5.85 26.48 -15.98
C LEU A 97 5.38 25.76 -17.25
N GLY A 98 4.27 25.05 -17.12
CA GLY A 98 3.47 24.52 -18.21
C GLY A 98 2.36 25.49 -18.59
N THR A 99 2.32 25.88 -19.85
CA THR A 99 1.24 26.71 -20.41
C THR A 99 0.37 25.85 -21.30
N LEU A 100 -0.94 25.82 -21.03
CA LEU A 100 -1.92 25.14 -21.88
C LEU A 100 -2.23 26.02 -23.09
N MET A 101 -1.90 25.51 -24.28
CA MET A 101 -2.10 26.17 -25.58
C MET A 101 -3.39 25.69 -26.24
N GLU A 102 -3.92 26.47 -27.16
CA GLU A 102 -5.02 26.03 -28.02
C GLU A 102 -4.54 24.98 -29.05
N GLY A 103 -5.39 24.00 -29.33
CA GLY A 103 -5.12 22.93 -30.32
C GLY A 103 -4.20 21.82 -29.83
N ASP A 104 -3.89 20.88 -30.73
CA ASP A 104 -3.09 19.66 -30.47
C ASP A 104 -1.59 19.95 -30.67
N THR A 105 -1.04 20.85 -29.87
CA THR A 105 0.37 21.25 -29.88
C THR A 105 1.03 20.90 -28.56
N GLY A 106 2.34 21.17 -28.44
CA GLY A 106 3.08 20.97 -27.19
C GLY A 106 3.54 19.53 -26.96
N LEU A 107 3.86 19.24 -25.69
CA LEU A 107 4.41 17.94 -25.28
C LEU A 107 3.38 16.81 -25.52
N ALA A 108 3.75 15.81 -26.29
CA ALA A 108 2.90 14.66 -26.64
C ALA A 108 1.49 15.04 -27.14
N TYR A 109 1.35 16.15 -27.85
CA TYR A 109 0.06 16.67 -28.36
C TYR A 109 -0.97 16.99 -27.26
N SER A 110 -0.50 17.15 -26.02
CA SER A 110 -1.34 17.43 -24.86
C SER A 110 -1.90 18.87 -24.82
N GLY A 111 -1.35 19.77 -25.61
CA GLY A 111 -1.56 21.19 -25.48
C GLY A 111 -0.64 21.89 -24.48
N TYR A 112 0.07 21.18 -23.64
CA TYR A 112 1.01 21.81 -22.70
C TYR A 112 2.37 22.07 -23.36
N GLN A 113 2.86 23.28 -23.17
CA GLN A 113 4.20 23.71 -23.56
C GLN A 113 5.00 24.05 -22.29
N SER A 114 6.20 23.49 -22.15
CA SER A 114 7.12 23.82 -21.06
C SER A 114 7.82 25.16 -21.32
N SER A 115 8.03 25.97 -20.28
CA SER A 115 8.89 27.16 -20.34
C SER A 115 10.38 26.81 -20.36
N SER A 116 10.76 25.59 -20.02
CA SER A 116 12.12 25.06 -20.12
C SER A 116 12.25 24.20 -21.39
N ASP A 117 13.38 24.34 -22.07
CA ASP A 117 13.68 23.49 -23.23
C ASP A 117 13.89 22.04 -22.78
N LEU A 118 13.19 21.11 -23.41
CA LEU A 118 13.32 19.68 -23.23
C LEU A 118 13.83 19.04 -24.52
N VAL A 119 14.88 18.26 -24.43
CA VAL A 119 15.51 17.56 -25.55
C VAL A 119 14.92 16.15 -25.61
N ASP A 120 14.34 15.77 -26.75
CA ASP A 120 13.73 14.46 -27.01
C ASP A 120 12.81 13.99 -25.87
N PRO A 121 11.81 14.79 -25.47
CA PRO A 121 10.97 14.44 -24.32
C PRO A 121 10.06 13.24 -24.63
N CYS A 122 10.14 12.23 -23.77
CA CYS A 122 9.19 11.12 -23.68
C CYS A 122 8.22 11.41 -22.54
N VAL A 123 6.95 11.71 -22.85
CA VAL A 123 5.94 12.06 -21.86
C VAL A 123 5.30 10.80 -21.31
N TYR A 124 5.21 10.71 -19.97
CA TYR A 124 4.61 9.60 -19.24
C TYR A 124 3.21 9.91 -18.73
N VAL A 125 3.05 11.10 -18.15
CA VAL A 125 1.78 11.54 -17.57
C VAL A 125 1.45 12.95 -18.05
N VAL A 126 0.18 13.17 -18.41
CA VAL A 126 -0.40 14.50 -18.59
C VAL A 126 -1.65 14.62 -17.73
N ASN A 127 -1.75 15.68 -16.94
CA ASN A 127 -2.87 15.95 -16.07
C ASN A 127 -3.61 17.23 -16.50
N TYR A 128 -4.93 17.14 -16.62
CA TYR A 128 -5.82 18.27 -16.88
C TYR A 128 -6.67 18.56 -15.66
N TYR A 129 -6.76 19.84 -15.31
CA TYR A 129 -7.49 20.28 -14.12
C TYR A 129 -8.57 21.27 -14.48
N ASP A 130 -9.57 21.43 -13.63
CA ASP A 130 -10.56 22.51 -13.61
C ASP A 130 -11.62 22.47 -14.71
N THR A 131 -11.27 22.07 -15.95
CA THR A 131 -12.16 22.07 -17.14
C THR A 131 -12.12 20.74 -17.87
N TYR A 132 -13.01 20.56 -18.86
CA TYR A 132 -13.09 19.39 -19.71
C TYR A 132 -12.73 19.71 -21.19
N ASP A 133 -12.03 20.80 -21.44
CA ASP A 133 -11.71 21.26 -22.82
C ASP A 133 -10.76 20.31 -23.53
N PHE A 134 -9.99 19.48 -22.81
CA PHE A 134 -9.11 18.46 -23.34
C PHE A 134 -9.83 17.37 -24.16
N ARG A 135 -11.15 17.17 -23.98
CA ARG A 135 -11.95 16.12 -24.64
C ARG A 135 -11.89 16.17 -26.18
N THR A 136 -11.68 17.33 -26.75
CA THR A 136 -11.60 17.54 -28.20
C THR A 136 -10.20 17.35 -28.76
N ARG A 137 -9.20 17.11 -27.89
CA ARG A 137 -7.80 16.94 -28.27
C ARG A 137 -7.55 15.58 -28.90
N ASN A 138 -6.44 15.51 -29.66
CA ASN A 138 -5.98 14.26 -30.27
C ASN A 138 -5.83 13.16 -29.18
N GLY A 139 -6.27 11.95 -29.51
CA GLY A 139 -6.35 10.84 -28.56
C GLY A 139 -7.69 10.80 -27.82
N PHE A 140 -8.05 11.85 -27.06
CA PHE A 140 -9.36 11.94 -26.41
C PHE A 140 -10.53 11.96 -27.41
N SER A 141 -10.38 12.64 -28.54
CA SER A 141 -11.41 12.73 -29.59
C SER A 141 -11.77 11.37 -30.21
N ALA A 142 -10.93 10.36 -30.06
CA ALA A 142 -11.23 8.98 -30.49
C ALA A 142 -12.26 8.30 -29.58
N TYR A 143 -12.48 8.83 -28.39
CA TYR A 143 -13.40 8.32 -27.38
C TYR A 143 -14.48 9.35 -27.06
N ASN A 144 -15.68 8.89 -26.76
CA ASN A 144 -16.81 9.78 -26.51
C ASN A 144 -16.86 10.24 -25.04
N PHE A 145 -15.98 11.14 -24.64
CA PHE A 145 -16.00 11.77 -23.33
C PHE A 145 -17.09 12.85 -23.26
N PRO A 146 -18.08 12.76 -22.33
CA PRO A 146 -19.16 13.72 -22.23
C PRO A 146 -18.71 15.08 -21.69
N GLU A 147 -19.56 16.09 -21.79
CA GLU A 147 -19.34 17.38 -21.10
C GLU A 147 -19.57 17.27 -19.61
N GLY A 148 -18.75 17.99 -18.83
CA GLY A 148 -18.98 18.16 -17.39
C GLY A 148 -20.14 19.13 -17.15
N THR A 149 -21.10 18.73 -16.32
CA THR A 149 -22.28 19.52 -15.98
C THR A 149 -22.11 20.32 -14.69
N VAL A 150 -21.08 20.00 -13.89
CA VAL A 150 -20.76 20.64 -12.61
C VAL A 150 -19.34 21.19 -12.66
N SER A 151 -19.12 22.31 -11.98
CA SER A 151 -17.78 22.92 -11.89
C SER A 151 -16.77 21.97 -11.25
N ALA A 152 -15.67 21.73 -11.95
CA ALA A 152 -14.57 20.86 -11.49
C ALA A 152 -13.35 21.66 -10.99
N ILE A 153 -13.49 22.97 -10.74
CA ILE A 153 -12.39 23.83 -10.27
C ILE A 153 -11.70 23.23 -9.05
N GLY A 154 -10.38 23.09 -9.14
CA GLY A 154 -9.51 22.49 -8.12
C GLY A 154 -9.37 20.97 -8.21
N ASN A 155 -10.07 20.30 -9.15
CA ASN A 155 -10.01 18.84 -9.29
C ASN A 155 -9.27 18.44 -10.57
N LEU A 156 -8.67 17.26 -10.56
CA LEU A 156 -8.16 16.56 -11.74
C LEU A 156 -9.36 16.11 -12.58
N THR A 157 -9.44 16.54 -13.82
CA THR A 157 -10.59 16.25 -14.70
C THR A 157 -10.29 15.24 -15.78
N GLY A 158 -9.02 15.09 -16.14
CA GLY A 158 -8.59 14.08 -17.10
C GLY A 158 -7.10 13.83 -17.06
N SER A 159 -6.69 12.70 -17.59
CA SER A 159 -5.27 12.35 -17.70
C SER A 159 -4.94 11.56 -18.96
N ILE A 160 -3.68 11.61 -19.35
CA ILE A 160 -3.07 10.74 -20.33
C ILE A 160 -1.95 9.99 -19.61
N LEU A 161 -1.98 8.66 -19.64
CA LEU A 161 -0.93 7.80 -19.11
C LEU A 161 -0.27 7.04 -20.25
N CYS A 162 1.05 7.09 -20.37
CA CYS A 162 1.74 6.25 -21.35
C CYS A 162 1.73 4.79 -20.90
N THR A 163 1.89 3.89 -21.86
CA THR A 163 2.10 2.48 -21.60
C THR A 163 3.57 2.14 -21.77
N HIS A 164 4.29 1.86 -20.66
CA HIS A 164 5.71 1.55 -20.68
C HIS A 164 6.00 0.26 -21.42
N GLY A 165 6.79 0.36 -22.51
CA GLY A 165 7.10 -0.76 -23.39
C GLY A 165 6.28 -0.79 -24.69
N SER A 166 5.39 0.19 -24.91
CA SER A 166 4.71 0.40 -26.19
C SER A 166 4.53 1.89 -26.48
N SER A 167 4.06 2.26 -27.69
CA SER A 167 3.72 3.64 -28.04
C SER A 167 2.26 4.02 -27.68
N GLY A 168 1.60 3.24 -26.84
CA GLY A 168 0.20 3.46 -26.47
C GLY A 168 0.02 4.45 -25.34
N PHE A 169 -1.20 4.98 -25.25
CA PHE A 169 -1.64 5.85 -24.16
C PHE A 169 -3.01 5.42 -23.66
N ILE A 170 -3.23 5.61 -22.36
CA ILE A 170 -4.54 5.48 -21.73
C ILE A 170 -5.05 6.88 -21.44
N TYR A 171 -6.29 7.14 -21.87
CA TYR A 171 -6.99 8.41 -21.71
C TYR A 171 -8.07 8.24 -20.67
N SER A 172 -8.13 9.11 -19.67
CA SER A 172 -9.15 9.07 -18.62
C SER A 172 -9.80 10.42 -18.36
N ALA A 173 -11.05 10.40 -17.87
CA ALA A 173 -11.76 11.58 -17.43
C ALA A 173 -12.66 11.27 -16.22
N ASP A 174 -12.60 12.16 -15.20
CA ASP A 174 -13.38 12.08 -13.98
C ASP A 174 -14.39 13.23 -13.88
N TYR A 175 -15.64 12.89 -13.54
CA TYR A 175 -16.76 13.83 -13.44
C TYR A 175 -17.24 13.88 -12.00
N TYR A 176 -17.48 15.08 -11.52
CA TYR A 176 -17.73 15.37 -10.12
C TYR A 176 -19.17 15.84 -9.87
N ASP A 177 -19.69 15.55 -8.67
CA ASP A 177 -20.87 16.20 -8.14
C ASP A 177 -20.52 17.54 -7.44
N ILE A 178 -21.55 18.21 -6.91
CA ILE A 178 -21.40 19.48 -6.18
C ILE A 178 -20.56 19.34 -4.88
N ASN A 179 -20.41 18.10 -4.38
CA ASN A 179 -19.60 17.79 -3.20
C ASN A 179 -18.17 17.35 -3.56
N LYS A 180 -17.78 17.47 -4.84
CA LYS A 180 -16.48 17.08 -5.39
C LYS A 180 -16.20 15.57 -5.31
N ARG A 181 -17.24 14.74 -5.30
CA ARG A 181 -17.12 13.28 -5.38
C ARG A 181 -17.17 12.85 -6.84
N ILE A 182 -16.37 11.84 -7.22
CA ILE A 182 -16.38 11.29 -8.58
C ILE A 182 -17.67 10.48 -8.77
N VAL A 183 -18.60 11.00 -9.57
CA VAL A 183 -19.85 10.33 -9.91
C VAL A 183 -19.77 9.56 -11.22
N LYS A 184 -18.77 9.86 -12.05
CA LYS A 184 -18.52 9.12 -13.28
C LYS A 184 -17.03 9.19 -13.61
N SER A 185 -16.45 8.05 -13.95
CA SER A 185 -15.09 7.92 -14.45
C SER A 185 -15.09 7.14 -15.76
N LEU A 186 -14.30 7.59 -16.72
CA LEU A 186 -14.10 6.91 -18.01
C LEU A 186 -12.62 6.70 -18.22
N SER A 187 -12.24 5.53 -18.72
CA SER A 187 -10.84 5.24 -19.07
C SER A 187 -10.75 4.32 -20.28
N SER A 188 -9.92 4.69 -21.26
CA SER A 188 -9.59 3.77 -22.36
C SER A 188 -8.76 2.59 -21.83
N ARG A 189 -8.74 1.47 -22.57
CA ARG A 189 -8.06 0.24 -22.17
C ARG A 189 -7.05 -0.21 -23.22
N VAL A 190 -6.09 -1.03 -22.78
CA VAL A 190 -5.00 -1.54 -23.64
C VAL A 190 -5.49 -2.33 -24.85
N ASN A 191 -6.69 -2.93 -24.78
CA ASN A 191 -7.34 -3.65 -25.88
C ASN A 191 -8.12 -2.72 -26.83
N GLY A 192 -7.95 -1.38 -26.70
CA GLY A 192 -8.64 -0.37 -27.51
C GLY A 192 -10.09 -0.11 -27.10
N GLY A 193 -10.52 -0.67 -25.97
CA GLY A 193 -11.84 -0.48 -25.39
C GLY A 193 -11.94 0.69 -24.42
N MET A 194 -13.06 0.75 -23.72
CA MET A 194 -13.40 1.80 -22.76
C MET A 194 -14.09 1.21 -21.53
N ASP A 195 -13.68 1.62 -20.36
CA ASP A 195 -14.42 1.41 -19.13
C ASP A 195 -15.13 2.69 -18.68
N THR A 196 -16.34 2.54 -18.25
CA THR A 196 -17.14 3.61 -17.65
C THR A 196 -17.64 3.15 -16.28
N TYR A 197 -17.31 3.88 -15.24
CA TYR A 197 -17.86 3.71 -13.90
C TYR A 197 -18.82 4.85 -13.58
N ALA A 198 -20.04 4.54 -13.11
CA ALA A 198 -20.98 5.52 -12.61
C ALA A 198 -21.36 5.17 -11.17
N THR A 199 -21.10 6.09 -10.25
CA THR A 199 -21.27 5.87 -8.80
C THR A 199 -22.39 6.76 -8.25
N GLU A 200 -23.34 6.14 -7.56
CA GLU A 200 -24.36 6.82 -6.76
C GLU A 200 -23.93 6.79 -5.29
N TYR A 201 -24.06 7.93 -4.62
CA TYR A 201 -23.64 8.08 -3.24
C TYR A 201 -24.83 8.34 -2.31
N SER A 202 -24.72 7.84 -1.08
CA SER A 202 -25.58 8.27 0.02
C SER A 202 -25.35 9.75 0.36
N PHE A 203 -26.25 10.31 1.15
CA PHE A 203 -26.05 11.66 1.70
C PHE A 203 -24.73 11.78 2.49
N GLN A 204 -24.32 10.71 3.16
CA GLN A 204 -23.07 10.66 3.97
C GLN A 204 -21.80 10.45 3.14
N GLY A 205 -21.93 10.16 1.84
CA GLY A 205 -20.81 9.95 0.92
C GLY A 205 -20.39 8.49 0.70
N SER A 206 -21.09 7.52 1.30
CA SER A 206 -20.86 6.10 1.00
C SER A 206 -21.45 5.74 -0.37
N PRO A 207 -20.77 4.95 -1.22
CA PRO A 207 -21.33 4.49 -2.48
C PRO A 207 -22.55 3.59 -2.23
N LEU A 208 -23.63 3.82 -2.93
CA LEU A 208 -24.86 3.00 -2.88
C LEU A 208 -24.94 2.04 -4.07
N SER A 209 -24.47 2.51 -5.22
CA SER A 209 -24.46 1.72 -6.45
C SER A 209 -23.25 2.15 -7.29
N VAL A 210 -22.57 1.17 -7.88
CA VAL A 210 -21.54 1.37 -8.89
C VAL A 210 -21.96 0.59 -10.12
N LEU A 211 -22.15 1.30 -11.23
CA LEU A 211 -22.40 0.71 -12.55
C LEU A 211 -21.11 0.80 -13.35
N HIS A 212 -20.55 -0.34 -13.69
CA HIS A 212 -19.41 -0.45 -14.60
C HIS A 212 -19.89 -0.96 -15.95
N THR A 213 -19.44 -0.30 -17.01
CA THR A 213 -19.63 -0.76 -18.39
C THR A 213 -18.28 -0.88 -19.03
N HIS A 214 -17.93 -2.08 -19.45
CA HIS A 214 -16.72 -2.41 -20.18
C HIS A 214 -17.05 -2.62 -21.65
N THR A 215 -16.21 -2.10 -22.54
CA THR A 215 -16.24 -2.38 -23.98
C THR A 215 -14.84 -2.64 -24.48
N ASP A 216 -14.70 -3.45 -25.53
CA ASP A 216 -13.44 -3.64 -26.23
C ASP A 216 -13.50 -3.17 -27.71
N SER A 217 -12.37 -3.23 -28.39
CA SER A 217 -12.29 -2.82 -29.81
C SER A 217 -13.01 -3.76 -30.79
N SER A 218 -13.36 -4.98 -30.36
CA SER A 218 -14.12 -5.94 -31.15
C SER A 218 -15.64 -5.68 -31.15
N GLY A 219 -16.09 -4.81 -30.23
CA GLY A 219 -17.50 -4.52 -29.96
C GLY A 219 -18.11 -5.41 -28.88
N TYR A 220 -17.29 -6.21 -28.17
CA TYR A 220 -17.73 -6.88 -26.95
C TYR A 220 -18.08 -5.84 -25.91
N SER A 221 -19.20 -6.05 -25.22
CA SER A 221 -19.65 -5.17 -24.13
C SER A 221 -20.13 -6.00 -22.95
N LEU A 222 -19.75 -5.59 -21.75
CA LEU A 222 -20.17 -6.18 -20.50
C LEU A 222 -20.60 -5.06 -19.57
N THR A 223 -21.67 -5.29 -18.83
CA THR A 223 -22.17 -4.35 -17.82
C THR A 223 -22.27 -5.06 -16.49
N GLU A 224 -21.70 -4.48 -15.45
CA GLU A 224 -21.86 -4.98 -14.07
C GLU A 224 -22.36 -3.89 -13.14
N ARG A 225 -23.15 -4.28 -12.16
CA ARG A 225 -23.67 -3.38 -11.14
C ARG A 225 -23.39 -3.95 -9.76
N TYR A 226 -22.72 -3.16 -8.95
CA TYR A 226 -22.64 -3.38 -7.51
C TYR A 226 -23.69 -2.53 -6.79
N THR A 227 -24.32 -3.10 -5.77
CA THR A 227 -25.23 -2.38 -4.86
C THR A 227 -24.82 -2.64 -3.43
N TYR A 228 -24.62 -1.57 -2.68
CA TYR A 228 -24.09 -1.59 -1.32
C TYR A 228 -25.16 -1.18 -0.32
N THR A 229 -25.25 -1.86 0.81
CA THR A 229 -26.08 -1.45 1.94
C THR A 229 -25.22 -1.31 3.19
N TYR A 230 -25.65 -0.38 4.03
CA TYR A 230 -24.91 -0.02 5.25
C TYR A 230 -25.85 -0.02 6.45
N ASP A 231 -25.31 -0.23 7.63
CA ASP A 231 -26.03 -0.05 8.88
C ASP A 231 -26.08 1.43 9.30
N HIS A 232 -26.68 1.69 10.46
CA HIS A 232 -26.80 3.03 11.04
C HIS A 232 -25.46 3.67 11.41
N SER A 233 -24.39 2.88 11.54
CA SER A 233 -23.01 3.32 11.81
C SER A 233 -22.18 3.47 10.53
N SER A 234 -22.82 3.39 9.35
CA SER A 234 -22.19 3.44 8.02
C SER A 234 -21.22 2.29 7.75
N ARG A 235 -21.36 1.13 8.44
CA ARG A 235 -20.59 -0.07 8.14
C ARG A 235 -21.27 -0.86 7.03
N LEU A 236 -20.49 -1.38 6.10
CA LEU A 236 -20.96 -2.18 4.97
C LEU A 236 -21.62 -3.48 5.50
N THR A 237 -22.89 -3.71 5.14
CA THR A 237 -23.62 -4.92 5.57
C THR A 237 -23.92 -5.88 4.43
N ARG A 238 -24.06 -5.37 3.19
CA ARG A 238 -24.32 -6.23 2.03
C ARG A 238 -23.71 -5.64 0.78
N VAL A 239 -23.21 -6.54 -0.07
CA VAL A 239 -22.80 -6.28 -1.44
C VAL A 239 -23.55 -7.21 -2.36
N SER A 240 -24.38 -6.67 -3.24
CA SER A 240 -25.02 -7.43 -4.31
C SER A 240 -24.37 -7.08 -5.64
N HIS A 241 -24.20 -8.08 -6.49
CA HIS A 241 -23.60 -7.96 -7.81
C HIS A 241 -24.55 -8.51 -8.87
N GLN A 242 -24.61 -7.82 -9.97
CA GLN A 242 -25.32 -8.25 -11.17
C GLN A 242 -24.46 -7.95 -12.39
N TYR A 243 -24.23 -8.91 -13.26
CA TYR A 243 -23.57 -8.65 -14.50
C TYR A 243 -24.48 -8.99 -15.69
N ASP A 244 -24.49 -8.12 -16.69
CA ASP A 244 -25.41 -8.12 -17.83
C ASP A 244 -26.87 -8.32 -17.39
N ASN A 245 -27.59 -9.22 -18.06
CA ASN A 245 -28.98 -9.56 -17.76
C ASN A 245 -29.12 -10.73 -16.79
N ASN A 246 -28.04 -11.18 -16.17
CA ASN A 246 -28.09 -12.27 -15.19
C ASN A 246 -28.83 -11.81 -13.91
N PRO A 247 -29.40 -12.74 -13.13
CA PRO A 247 -29.97 -12.41 -11.83
C PRO A 247 -28.92 -11.78 -10.90
N SER A 248 -29.35 -10.85 -10.06
CA SER A 248 -28.50 -10.29 -9.02
C SER A 248 -28.17 -11.34 -7.96
N VAL A 249 -26.89 -11.44 -7.59
CA VAL A 249 -26.35 -12.34 -6.56
C VAL A 249 -25.92 -11.52 -5.36
N LEU A 250 -26.25 -11.94 -4.15
CA LEU A 250 -25.72 -11.39 -2.92
C LEU A 250 -24.30 -11.94 -2.72
N LEU A 251 -23.27 -11.18 -3.10
CA LEU A 251 -21.88 -11.59 -2.98
C LEU A 251 -21.45 -11.72 -1.53
N LEU A 252 -21.75 -10.71 -0.71
CA LEU A 252 -21.28 -10.56 0.66
C LEU A 252 -22.41 -10.11 1.57
N GLU A 253 -22.52 -10.71 2.77
CA GLU A 253 -23.35 -10.19 3.85
C GLU A 253 -22.53 -10.21 5.15
N HIS A 254 -22.33 -9.03 5.74
CA HIS A 254 -21.54 -8.85 6.96
C HIS A 254 -22.46 -8.59 8.15
N ALA A 255 -22.19 -9.25 9.27
CA ALA A 255 -22.73 -8.91 10.57
C ALA A 255 -21.59 -8.53 11.53
N TYR A 256 -21.89 -7.58 12.39
CA TYR A 256 -20.90 -7.03 13.34
C TYR A 256 -21.34 -7.28 14.77
N ASP A 257 -20.37 -7.51 15.66
CA ASP A 257 -20.62 -7.60 17.09
C ASP A 257 -20.88 -6.22 17.73
N GLU A 258 -21.20 -6.20 19.03
CA GLU A 258 -21.47 -4.96 19.78
C GLU A 258 -20.28 -4.00 19.83
N LEU A 259 -19.03 -4.48 19.60
CA LEU A 259 -17.82 -3.68 19.53
C LEU A 259 -17.52 -3.18 18.10
N GLY A 260 -18.31 -3.57 17.12
CA GLY A 260 -18.17 -3.19 15.72
C GLY A 260 -17.19 -4.04 14.92
N ARG A 261 -16.74 -5.18 15.44
CA ARG A 261 -15.88 -6.13 14.73
C ARG A 261 -16.72 -7.06 13.86
N LEU A 262 -16.14 -7.52 12.74
CA LEU A 262 -16.80 -8.51 11.88
C LEU A 262 -17.07 -9.80 12.68
N GLN A 263 -18.32 -10.15 12.84
CA GLN A 263 -18.75 -11.35 13.56
C GLN A 263 -19.09 -12.49 12.60
N THR A 264 -19.79 -12.18 11.52
CA THR A 264 -20.17 -13.17 10.51
C THR A 264 -19.98 -12.56 9.13
N ASP A 265 -19.39 -13.32 8.24
CA ASP A 265 -19.32 -13.07 6.81
C ASP A 265 -20.03 -14.19 6.06
N LYS A 266 -20.86 -13.83 5.08
CA LYS A 266 -21.57 -14.81 4.27
C LYS A 266 -21.35 -14.50 2.79
N LEU A 267 -20.95 -15.50 2.04
CA LEU A 267 -20.80 -15.46 0.59
C LEU A 267 -21.98 -16.18 -0.09
N ASP A 268 -22.22 -15.85 -1.36
CA ASP A 268 -23.15 -16.52 -2.24
C ASP A 268 -24.54 -16.71 -1.62
N ASN A 269 -25.31 -15.62 -1.50
CA ASN A 269 -26.66 -15.66 -0.93
C ASN A 269 -26.73 -16.33 0.46
N GLY A 270 -25.60 -16.37 1.19
CA GLY A 270 -25.51 -16.95 2.52
C GLY A 270 -25.20 -18.45 2.55
N ILE A 271 -24.86 -19.07 1.44
CA ILE A 271 -24.47 -20.49 1.35
C ILE A 271 -23.19 -20.76 2.14
N TYR A 272 -22.21 -19.84 2.08
CA TYR A 272 -20.96 -19.96 2.81
C TYR A 272 -20.93 -18.95 3.95
N ALA A 273 -21.31 -19.37 5.14
CA ALA A 273 -21.21 -18.57 6.34
C ALA A 273 -19.88 -18.86 7.04
N THR A 274 -19.23 -17.80 7.50
CA THR A 274 -17.98 -17.84 8.27
C THR A 274 -18.16 -16.95 9.50
N ASP A 275 -17.95 -17.51 10.68
CA ASP A 275 -18.01 -16.80 11.95
C ASP A 275 -16.61 -16.48 12.46
N TYR A 276 -16.47 -15.29 13.04
CA TYR A 276 -15.22 -14.78 13.59
C TYR A 276 -15.32 -14.57 15.08
N ALA A 277 -14.33 -15.02 15.84
CA ALA A 277 -14.25 -14.76 17.28
C ALA A 277 -12.95 -14.05 17.64
N TYR A 278 -13.01 -13.27 18.72
CA TYR A 278 -11.90 -12.43 19.16
C TYR A 278 -11.73 -12.52 20.66
N ASN A 279 -10.50 -12.38 21.14
CA ASN A 279 -10.23 -12.27 22.56
C ASN A 279 -10.47 -10.83 23.08
N ILE A 280 -10.25 -10.63 24.39
CA ILE A 280 -10.41 -9.31 25.04
C ILE A 280 -9.43 -8.24 24.55
N ARG A 281 -8.40 -8.61 23.80
CA ARG A 281 -7.43 -7.70 23.17
C ARG A 281 -7.75 -7.42 21.70
N ASN A 282 -8.93 -7.83 21.25
CA ASN A 282 -9.38 -7.76 19.84
C ASN A 282 -8.52 -8.58 18.86
N TRP A 283 -7.72 -9.52 19.34
CA TRP A 283 -7.02 -10.44 18.46
C TRP A 283 -7.98 -11.51 17.98
N LEU A 284 -7.95 -11.81 16.70
CA LEU A 284 -8.74 -12.87 16.10
C LEU A 284 -8.31 -14.22 16.67
N THR A 285 -9.25 -15.00 17.18
CA THR A 285 -9.00 -16.32 17.77
C THR A 285 -9.54 -17.46 16.94
N SER A 286 -10.62 -17.23 16.19
CA SER A 286 -11.14 -18.24 15.27
C SER A 286 -11.81 -17.66 14.05
N ILE A 287 -11.76 -18.43 12.97
CA ILE A 287 -12.53 -18.32 11.74
C ILE A 287 -13.23 -19.68 11.61
N GLU A 288 -14.56 -19.71 11.64
CA GLU A 288 -15.33 -20.95 11.60
C GLU A 288 -16.30 -20.94 10.42
N GLY A 289 -15.99 -21.76 9.40
CA GLY A 289 -16.83 -21.91 8.20
C GLY A 289 -16.91 -23.36 7.74
N SER A 290 -17.90 -23.67 6.89
CA SER A 290 -18.15 -25.06 6.43
C SER A 290 -17.04 -25.60 5.52
N LYS A 291 -16.31 -24.76 4.81
CA LYS A 291 -15.25 -25.15 3.86
C LYS A 291 -13.83 -24.79 4.34
N PHE A 292 -13.74 -23.89 5.32
CA PHE A 292 -12.49 -23.54 5.97
C PHE A 292 -12.77 -23.15 7.42
N SER A 293 -11.94 -23.66 8.32
CA SER A 293 -11.88 -23.20 9.71
C SER A 293 -10.44 -23.01 10.15
N GLN A 294 -10.22 -22.05 11.03
CA GLN A 294 -8.90 -21.75 11.58
C GLN A 294 -9.01 -21.29 13.03
N SER A 295 -8.15 -21.81 13.89
CA SER A 295 -7.97 -21.35 15.26
C SER A 295 -6.58 -20.73 15.42
N LEU A 296 -6.52 -19.54 16.01
CA LEU A 296 -5.30 -18.78 16.27
C LEU A 296 -5.08 -18.69 17.78
N HIS A 297 -3.93 -19.13 18.24
CA HIS A 297 -3.55 -19.16 19.63
C HIS A 297 -2.38 -18.21 19.89
N TYR A 298 -2.41 -17.54 21.01
CA TYR A 298 -1.41 -16.54 21.40
C TYR A 298 -0.72 -16.95 22.71
N THR A 299 -1.47 -16.99 23.81
CA THR A 299 -0.96 -17.31 25.15
C THR A 299 -1.31 -18.73 25.64
N ASP A 300 -2.21 -19.38 24.93
CA ASP A 300 -2.88 -20.64 25.28
C ASP A 300 -2.65 -21.78 24.29
N GLY A 301 -1.78 -21.58 23.28
CA GLY A 301 -1.56 -22.54 22.21
C GLY A 301 -0.54 -23.62 22.54
N LEU A 302 -0.28 -24.46 21.51
CA LEU A 302 0.67 -25.59 21.59
C LEU A 302 2.14 -25.14 21.49
N GLY A 303 2.37 -23.87 21.16
CA GLY A 303 3.71 -23.26 21.05
C GLY A 303 4.12 -22.54 22.32
N VAL A 304 5.21 -21.78 22.21
CA VAL A 304 5.65 -20.87 23.29
C VAL A 304 4.64 -19.73 23.42
N PRO A 305 4.07 -19.46 24.62
CA PRO A 305 3.10 -18.38 24.82
C PRO A 305 3.64 -17.02 24.38
N CYS A 306 2.88 -16.31 23.54
CA CYS A 306 3.22 -14.98 23.03
C CYS A 306 2.23 -13.93 23.62
N TYR A 307 2.75 -13.00 24.42
CA TYR A 307 1.94 -11.96 25.04
C TYR A 307 1.93 -10.63 24.29
N ASN A 308 2.68 -10.54 23.21
CA ASN A 308 2.91 -9.35 22.39
C ASN A 308 2.07 -9.32 21.09
N GLY A 309 1.15 -10.28 20.91
CA GLY A 309 0.32 -10.38 19.71
C GLY A 309 0.87 -11.32 18.62
N ASN A 310 2.06 -11.86 18.78
CA ASN A 310 2.51 -12.94 17.89
C ASN A 310 1.67 -14.19 18.09
N ILE A 311 1.34 -14.86 16.99
CA ILE A 311 0.61 -16.13 17.02
C ILE A 311 1.57 -17.23 17.46
N SER A 312 1.27 -17.91 18.58
CA SER A 312 2.10 -19.01 19.10
C SER A 312 1.84 -20.31 18.35
N SER A 313 0.59 -20.55 17.96
CA SER A 313 0.23 -21.70 17.10
C SER A 313 -1.05 -21.39 16.34
N MET A 314 -1.24 -22.09 15.22
CA MET A 314 -2.49 -22.08 14.47
C MET A 314 -2.86 -23.50 14.03
N VAL A 315 -4.16 -23.75 13.96
CA VAL A 315 -4.73 -25.02 13.45
C VAL A 315 -5.77 -24.67 12.42
N TRP A 316 -5.86 -25.43 11.34
CA TRP A 316 -6.88 -25.21 10.31
C TRP A 316 -7.37 -26.51 9.67
N LYS A 317 -8.58 -26.46 9.13
CA LYS A 317 -9.16 -27.41 8.19
C LYS A 317 -9.49 -26.71 6.89
N SER A 318 -9.34 -27.34 5.75
CA SER A 318 -9.64 -26.76 4.44
C SER A 318 -10.27 -27.79 3.52
N GLY A 319 -11.25 -27.39 2.75
CA GLY A 319 -11.93 -28.23 1.78
C GLY A 319 -12.90 -29.21 2.43
N GLU A 320 -12.93 -30.44 1.95
CA GLU A 320 -13.84 -31.48 2.38
C GLU A 320 -13.16 -32.60 3.21
N ASP A 321 -11.83 -32.51 3.37
CA ASP A 321 -11.13 -33.45 4.23
C ASP A 321 -11.26 -33.00 5.71
N ASP A 322 -11.35 -33.99 6.60
CA ASP A 322 -11.44 -33.72 8.04
C ASP A 322 -10.07 -33.63 8.72
N ILE A 323 -9.00 -33.43 7.94
CA ILE A 323 -7.65 -33.38 8.49
C ILE A 323 -7.42 -32.01 9.13
N MET A 324 -7.25 -32.00 10.43
CA MET A 324 -6.72 -30.86 11.15
C MET A 324 -5.21 -30.75 10.90
N ARG A 325 -4.77 -29.64 10.35
CA ARG A 325 -3.36 -29.29 10.10
C ARG A 325 -2.99 -28.09 10.94
N GLY A 326 -1.74 -27.93 11.28
CA GLY A 326 -1.33 -26.76 12.01
C GLY A 326 0.17 -26.56 12.10
N TYR A 327 0.51 -25.41 12.63
CA TYR A 327 1.86 -25.00 12.97
C TYR A 327 1.92 -24.50 14.41
N HIS A 328 3.04 -24.79 15.09
CA HIS A 328 3.46 -23.98 16.22
C HIS A 328 4.73 -23.22 15.87
N PHE A 329 4.80 -21.95 16.33
CA PHE A 329 5.79 -20.98 15.91
C PHE A 329 6.75 -20.63 17.04
N THR A 330 7.98 -20.30 16.65
CA THR A 330 8.93 -19.61 17.52
C THR A 330 9.48 -18.38 16.82
N TYR A 331 9.78 -17.36 17.62
CA TYR A 331 10.26 -16.06 17.15
C TYR A 331 11.54 -15.68 17.91
N ASP A 332 12.35 -14.86 17.30
CA ASP A 332 13.48 -14.24 17.97
C ASP A 332 13.08 -12.98 18.76
N ASN A 333 14.05 -12.33 19.40
CA ASN A 333 13.84 -11.13 20.19
C ASN A 333 13.39 -9.90 19.37
N LEU A 334 13.51 -9.96 18.03
CA LEU A 334 12.99 -8.93 17.11
C LEU A 334 11.63 -9.30 16.52
N ASN A 335 10.97 -10.34 17.06
CA ASN A 335 9.71 -10.91 16.58
C ASN A 335 9.77 -11.49 15.16
N ARG A 336 10.95 -11.86 14.68
CA ARG A 336 11.11 -12.54 13.39
C ARG A 336 10.87 -14.04 13.56
N LEU A 337 10.20 -14.66 12.61
CA LEU A 337 9.94 -16.09 12.60
C LEU A 337 11.26 -16.88 12.53
N THR A 338 11.48 -17.79 13.47
CA THR A 338 12.65 -18.67 13.48
C THR A 338 12.27 -20.12 13.16
N ASN A 339 11.07 -20.55 13.54
CA ASN A 339 10.66 -21.92 13.29
C ASN A 339 9.14 -22.04 13.22
N ALA A 340 8.66 -22.83 12.28
CA ALA A 340 7.29 -23.26 12.14
C ALA A 340 7.27 -24.79 12.04
N VAL A 341 6.82 -25.46 13.10
CA VAL A 341 6.77 -26.90 13.16
C VAL A 341 5.37 -27.38 12.84
N TYR A 342 5.27 -28.14 11.76
CA TYR A 342 4.02 -28.72 11.28
C TYR A 342 3.60 -29.96 12.07
N GLY A 343 2.29 -30.11 12.23
CA GLY A 343 1.68 -31.35 12.75
C GLY A 343 0.23 -31.43 12.31
N GLU A 344 -0.37 -32.60 12.55
CA GLU A 344 -1.77 -32.88 12.29
C GLU A 344 -2.49 -33.35 13.56
N GLY A 345 -3.83 -33.27 13.54
CA GLY A 345 -4.69 -33.51 14.68
C GLY A 345 -4.84 -32.28 15.59
N SER A 346 -5.78 -32.32 16.54
CA SER A 346 -6.11 -31.20 17.42
C SER A 346 -4.96 -30.71 18.31
N VAL A 347 -3.97 -31.57 18.56
CA VAL A 347 -2.80 -31.29 19.39
C VAL A 347 -1.48 -31.41 18.58
N LEU A 348 -1.57 -31.43 17.26
CA LEU A 348 -0.43 -31.42 16.31
C LEU A 348 0.65 -32.47 16.55
N VAL A 349 0.27 -33.65 17.07
CA VAL A 349 1.21 -34.73 17.37
C VAL A 349 1.24 -35.82 16.30
N GLN A 350 0.33 -35.80 15.33
CA GLN A 350 0.31 -36.71 14.20
C GLN A 350 1.08 -36.13 13.03
N ASN A 351 1.67 -36.98 12.21
CA ASN A 351 2.36 -36.60 10.98
C ASN A 351 3.29 -35.38 11.12
N GLN A 352 3.94 -35.29 12.28
CA GLN A 352 4.84 -34.18 12.61
C GLN A 352 5.97 -34.05 11.60
N ASN A 353 6.43 -32.85 11.44
CA ASN A 353 7.58 -32.44 10.59
C ASN A 353 7.42 -32.71 9.09
N ARG A 354 6.21 -32.99 8.60
CA ARG A 354 5.99 -33.20 7.16
C ARG A 354 6.24 -31.93 6.34
N PHE A 355 5.91 -30.77 6.90
CA PHE A 355 5.96 -29.48 6.19
C PHE A 355 6.53 -28.37 7.08
N ASN A 356 7.61 -28.67 7.80
CA ASN A 356 8.30 -27.65 8.60
C ASN A 356 8.93 -26.57 7.73
N GLU A 357 8.96 -25.34 8.25
CA GLU A 357 9.76 -24.25 7.72
C GLU A 357 10.54 -23.58 8.85
N GLN A 358 11.85 -23.54 8.72
CA GLN A 358 12.77 -22.98 9.71
C GLN A 358 13.69 -21.97 9.07
N VAL A 359 13.79 -20.77 9.64
CA VAL A 359 14.84 -19.81 9.33
C VAL A 359 16.00 -20.07 10.26
N THR A 360 17.15 -20.47 9.70
CA THR A 360 18.31 -20.89 10.49
C THR A 360 19.12 -19.73 11.06
N GLY A 361 18.89 -18.51 10.56
CA GLY A 361 19.50 -17.30 11.07
C GLY A 361 19.13 -16.08 10.26
N TYR A 362 19.35 -14.92 10.87
CA TYR A 362 19.24 -13.60 10.26
C TYR A 362 20.53 -12.82 10.51
N ASP A 363 20.91 -11.99 9.56
CA ASP A 363 21.97 -11.01 9.78
C ASP A 363 21.47 -9.77 10.56
N LYS A 364 22.35 -8.79 10.75
CA LYS A 364 22.03 -7.53 11.44
C LYS A 364 20.97 -6.69 10.72
N MET A 365 20.84 -6.84 9.41
CA MET A 365 19.82 -6.15 8.57
C MET A 365 18.53 -6.96 8.43
N SER A 366 18.45 -8.11 9.08
CA SER A 366 17.35 -9.05 8.96
C SER A 366 17.26 -9.75 7.60
N ASN A 367 18.35 -9.82 6.84
CA ASN A 367 18.40 -10.75 5.72
C ASN A 367 18.41 -12.19 6.25
N ILE A 368 17.67 -13.07 5.61
CA ILE A 368 17.61 -14.50 5.94
C ILE A 368 18.94 -15.16 5.54
N LEU A 369 19.62 -15.79 6.48
CA LEU A 369 20.90 -16.49 6.21
C LEU A 369 20.71 -17.93 5.76
N GLY A 370 19.54 -18.50 6.01
CA GLY A 370 19.22 -19.83 5.53
C GLY A 370 17.81 -20.26 5.91
N ILE A 371 17.25 -21.16 5.09
CA ILE A 371 15.92 -21.73 5.28
C ILE A 371 16.01 -23.25 5.17
N LYS A 372 15.37 -23.98 6.09
CA LYS A 372 15.13 -25.40 5.97
C LYS A 372 13.66 -25.67 5.80
N ARG A 373 13.30 -26.48 4.78
CA ARG A 373 11.93 -26.94 4.57
C ARG A 373 11.87 -28.44 4.49
N SER A 374 10.88 -29.00 5.16
CA SER A 374 10.45 -30.38 4.94
C SER A 374 9.25 -30.38 4.02
N GLY A 375 9.14 -31.38 3.16
CA GLY A 375 8.04 -31.52 2.22
C GLY A 375 7.84 -32.98 1.80
N GLN A 376 6.84 -33.20 0.96
CA GLN A 376 6.61 -34.53 0.38
C GLN A 376 7.67 -34.80 -0.68
N THR A 377 8.33 -35.97 -0.59
CA THR A 377 9.41 -36.38 -1.49
C THR A 377 9.03 -37.54 -2.40
N SER A 378 7.91 -38.23 -2.09
CA SER A 378 7.29 -39.29 -2.91
C SER A 378 5.81 -39.39 -2.60
N SER A 379 5.07 -40.32 -3.24
CA SER A 379 3.63 -40.51 -2.97
C SER A 379 3.31 -40.74 -1.49
N THR A 380 4.26 -41.26 -0.69
CA THR A 380 4.07 -41.59 0.73
C THR A 380 5.19 -41.05 1.62
N GLY A 381 6.30 -40.59 1.02
CA GLY A 381 7.50 -40.19 1.73
C GLY A 381 7.55 -38.68 1.97
N TYR A 382 8.11 -38.27 3.11
CA TYR A 382 8.36 -36.91 3.51
C TYR A 382 9.79 -36.76 3.98
N GLY A 383 10.41 -35.63 3.74
CA GLY A 383 11.78 -35.34 4.13
C GLY A 383 12.20 -33.91 3.89
N LEU A 384 13.44 -33.61 4.15
CA LEU A 384 14.05 -32.32 3.91
C LEU A 384 14.13 -32.09 2.39
N ILE A 385 13.47 -31.03 1.91
CA ILE A 385 13.45 -30.61 0.50
C ILE A 385 14.34 -29.40 0.23
N ASP A 386 14.55 -28.53 1.23
CA ASP A 386 15.46 -27.38 1.21
C ASP A 386 16.34 -27.37 2.47
N ASP A 387 17.63 -27.13 2.33
CA ASP A 387 18.62 -26.77 3.37
C ASP A 387 19.50 -25.64 2.83
N LEU A 388 18.86 -24.47 2.67
CA LEU A 388 19.43 -23.32 2.00
C LEU A 388 20.45 -22.59 2.90
N ALA A 389 21.59 -22.21 2.32
CA ALA A 389 22.51 -21.26 2.88
C ALA A 389 22.65 -20.06 1.91
N MET A 390 22.37 -18.88 2.39
CA MET A 390 22.31 -17.65 1.61
C MET A 390 23.51 -16.75 1.93
N SER A 391 24.18 -16.24 0.91
CA SER A 391 25.27 -15.27 1.04
C SER A 391 24.89 -13.93 0.41
N TYR A 392 25.43 -12.85 0.94
CA TYR A 392 25.04 -11.49 0.59
C TYR A 392 26.24 -10.59 0.28
N ASN A 393 26.02 -9.62 -0.59
CA ASN A 393 26.84 -8.42 -0.71
C ASN A 393 26.01 -7.22 -0.20
N GLY A 394 26.29 -6.78 1.04
CA GLY A 394 25.38 -5.86 1.71
C GLY A 394 24.00 -6.50 1.95
N ASN A 395 22.96 -5.92 1.36
CA ASN A 395 21.59 -6.47 1.40
C ASN A 395 21.19 -7.25 0.14
N GLN A 396 22.04 -7.22 -0.89
CA GLN A 396 21.82 -7.92 -2.15
C GLN A 396 22.23 -9.39 -2.03
N LEU A 397 21.34 -10.30 -2.41
CA LEU A 397 21.61 -11.75 -2.41
C LEU A 397 22.68 -12.06 -3.46
N LYS A 398 23.73 -12.76 -3.07
CA LYS A 398 24.86 -13.11 -3.94
C LYS A 398 24.78 -14.54 -4.46
N SER A 399 24.52 -15.48 -3.57
CA SER A 399 24.36 -16.91 -3.92
C SER A 399 23.53 -17.65 -2.89
N VAL A 400 22.94 -18.77 -3.31
CA VAL A 400 22.19 -19.70 -2.47
C VAL A 400 22.72 -21.09 -2.74
N SER A 401 23.07 -21.84 -1.71
CA SER A 401 23.39 -23.24 -1.85
C SER A 401 22.37 -24.09 -1.12
N ASP A 402 21.86 -25.13 -1.78
CA ASP A 402 20.98 -26.10 -1.18
C ASP A 402 21.75 -27.41 -0.88
N ARG A 403 21.70 -27.87 0.37
CA ARG A 403 22.31 -29.09 0.81
C ARG A 403 21.32 -30.27 0.85
N ALA A 404 20.03 -30.00 0.60
CA ALA A 404 19.04 -31.04 0.51
C ALA A 404 19.30 -31.90 -0.75
N THR A 405 19.04 -33.19 -0.62
CA THR A 405 19.19 -34.17 -1.72
C THR A 405 17.87 -34.63 -2.29
N ASN A 406 16.78 -34.27 -1.64
CA ASN A 406 15.43 -34.61 -2.09
C ASN A 406 14.82 -33.45 -2.86
N SER A 407 13.99 -33.75 -3.84
CA SER A 407 13.13 -32.78 -4.52
C SER A 407 11.70 -32.92 -4.06
N VAL A 408 10.92 -31.85 -4.15
CA VAL A 408 9.50 -31.89 -3.84
C VAL A 408 8.75 -32.81 -4.81
N TYR A 409 7.80 -33.55 -4.29
CA TYR A 409 6.87 -34.36 -5.07
C TYR A 409 5.63 -33.54 -5.48
N GLY A 410 5.17 -33.75 -6.70
CA GLY A 410 3.96 -33.06 -7.19
C GLY A 410 4.18 -31.58 -7.45
N ASN A 411 3.17 -30.78 -7.11
CA ASN A 411 3.12 -29.34 -7.41
C ASN A 411 3.58 -28.45 -6.25
N GLY A 412 4.25 -29.00 -5.26
CA GLY A 412 4.76 -28.23 -4.12
C GLY A 412 5.80 -27.21 -4.52
N PHE A 413 6.11 -26.34 -3.59
CA PHE A 413 7.14 -25.30 -3.71
C PHE A 413 8.44 -25.83 -3.14
N ASP A 414 9.56 -25.74 -3.85
CA ASP A 414 10.91 -25.92 -3.32
C ASP A 414 11.87 -24.99 -4.07
N PHE A 415 13.02 -24.74 -3.47
CA PHE A 415 14.10 -24.02 -4.15
C PHE A 415 14.77 -24.98 -5.15
N LYS A 416 15.11 -24.48 -6.33
CA LYS A 416 15.84 -25.25 -7.35
C LYS A 416 17.28 -24.71 -7.42
N ASP A 417 18.21 -25.40 -6.75
CA ASP A 417 19.65 -25.11 -6.89
C ASP A 417 20.15 -25.60 -8.26
N GLY A 418 20.10 -24.69 -9.22
CA GLY A 418 20.47 -24.96 -10.61
C GLY A 418 21.96 -24.75 -10.90
N VAL A 419 22.67 -23.99 -10.04
CA VAL A 419 24.05 -23.53 -10.31
C VAL A 419 24.80 -23.34 -9.00
N ASN A 420 26.05 -23.77 -8.97
CA ASN A 420 26.94 -23.52 -7.84
C ASN A 420 28.08 -22.58 -8.27
N LYS A 421 27.84 -21.27 -8.15
CA LYS A 421 28.78 -20.19 -8.48
C LYS A 421 28.97 -19.26 -7.29
N GLU A 422 30.08 -18.51 -7.31
CA GLU A 422 30.34 -17.50 -6.29
C GLU A 422 29.30 -16.36 -6.32
N ALA A 423 28.78 -15.99 -7.53
CA ALA A 423 27.72 -15.04 -7.72
C ALA A 423 26.69 -15.64 -8.69
N GLU A 424 25.47 -15.80 -8.22
CA GLU A 424 24.33 -16.37 -8.95
C GLU A 424 23.28 -15.33 -9.29
N TYR A 425 23.32 -14.22 -8.58
CA TYR A 425 22.42 -13.08 -8.72
C TYR A 425 23.20 -11.81 -9.07
N GLU A 426 22.65 -11.01 -9.96
CA GLU A 426 23.19 -9.71 -10.32
C GLU A 426 22.11 -8.64 -10.16
N TYR A 427 22.54 -7.39 -9.95
CA TYR A 427 21.64 -6.26 -9.70
C TYR A 427 22.04 -5.06 -10.54
N ASP A 428 21.05 -4.22 -10.90
CA ASP A 428 21.29 -2.93 -11.52
C ASP A 428 21.70 -1.85 -10.51
N GLU A 429 21.93 -0.65 -11.00
CA GLU A 429 22.36 0.52 -10.20
C GLU A 429 21.26 0.98 -9.21
N ASN A 430 20.00 0.63 -9.43
CA ASN A 430 18.87 0.93 -8.54
C ASN A 430 18.63 -0.18 -7.51
N GLY A 431 19.38 -1.29 -7.60
CA GLY A 431 19.26 -2.45 -6.70
C GLY A 431 18.15 -3.42 -7.12
N ASN A 432 17.68 -3.39 -8.35
CA ASN A 432 16.76 -4.38 -8.88
C ASN A 432 17.56 -5.61 -9.36
N MET A 433 17.08 -6.82 -9.09
CA MET A 433 17.72 -8.05 -9.51
C MET A 433 17.60 -8.23 -11.03
N THR A 434 18.75 -8.28 -11.71
CA THR A 434 18.81 -8.41 -13.18
C THR A 434 19.07 -9.84 -13.65
N LYS A 435 19.50 -10.72 -12.75
CA LYS A 435 19.85 -12.11 -13.07
C LYS A 435 19.55 -13.05 -11.92
N ASP A 436 19.03 -14.24 -12.23
CA ASP A 436 18.87 -15.38 -11.32
C ASP A 436 19.22 -16.67 -12.05
N LEU A 437 20.42 -17.17 -11.81
CA LEU A 437 20.93 -18.36 -12.51
C LEU A 437 20.25 -19.63 -12.02
N ASN A 438 19.73 -19.68 -10.79
CA ASN A 438 19.03 -20.84 -10.26
C ASN A 438 17.68 -21.06 -10.97
N LYS A 439 16.97 -19.97 -11.29
CA LYS A 439 15.78 -20.00 -12.15
C LYS A 439 16.09 -19.96 -13.65
N LYS A 440 17.40 -20.03 -14.03
CA LYS A 440 17.87 -19.93 -15.42
C LYS A 440 17.47 -18.61 -16.10
N ILE A 441 17.34 -17.55 -15.31
CA ILE A 441 17.05 -16.21 -15.81
C ILE A 441 18.39 -15.54 -16.17
N LEU A 442 18.56 -15.23 -17.44
CA LEU A 442 19.76 -14.58 -17.97
C LEU A 442 19.71 -13.07 -17.82
N ASN A 443 18.51 -12.50 -17.96
CA ASN A 443 18.34 -11.05 -17.93
C ASN A 443 16.93 -10.67 -17.49
N ILE A 444 16.84 -9.68 -16.59
CA ILE A 444 15.59 -9.01 -16.24
C ILE A 444 15.78 -7.53 -16.56
N GLN A 445 14.93 -7.00 -17.42
CA GLN A 445 14.87 -5.59 -17.75
C GLN A 445 13.80 -4.92 -16.90
N TYR A 446 14.06 -3.72 -16.46
CA TYR A 446 13.14 -2.90 -15.68
C TYR A 446 12.75 -1.64 -16.44
N ASN A 447 11.56 -1.12 -16.19
CA ASN A 447 11.13 0.20 -16.65
C ASN A 447 11.58 1.30 -15.67
N CYS A 448 11.27 2.56 -15.96
CA CYS A 448 11.61 3.72 -15.12
C CYS A 448 10.95 3.72 -13.73
N LEU A 449 9.93 2.87 -13.52
CA LEU A 449 9.27 2.66 -12.21
C LEU A 449 9.91 1.53 -11.40
N ASN A 450 11.03 0.95 -11.87
CA ASN A 450 11.68 -0.23 -11.28
C ASN A 450 10.78 -1.48 -11.27
N LEU A 451 9.84 -1.59 -12.21
CA LEU A 451 9.01 -2.77 -12.43
C LEU A 451 9.62 -3.63 -13.54
N PRO A 452 9.66 -4.97 -13.42
CA PRO A 452 10.21 -5.84 -14.46
C PRO A 452 9.37 -5.72 -15.73
N SER A 453 10.01 -5.34 -16.82
CA SER A 453 9.36 -5.23 -18.14
C SER A 453 9.55 -6.48 -19.00
N ARG A 454 10.69 -7.18 -18.81
CA ARG A 454 11.02 -8.37 -19.59
C ARG A 454 11.95 -9.30 -18.82
N ILE A 455 11.64 -10.59 -18.84
CA ILE A 455 12.46 -11.67 -18.25
C ILE A 455 12.87 -12.63 -19.36
N GLU A 456 14.15 -12.88 -19.51
CA GLU A 456 14.73 -13.76 -20.54
C GLU A 456 15.40 -14.97 -19.88
N PHE A 457 15.01 -16.17 -20.32
CA PHE A 457 15.50 -17.42 -19.79
C PHE A 457 16.55 -18.07 -20.72
N GLU A 458 17.41 -18.90 -20.14
CA GLU A 458 18.47 -19.64 -20.85
C GLU A 458 17.94 -20.48 -22.01
N ASN A 459 16.73 -21.03 -21.91
CA ASN A 459 16.09 -21.84 -22.93
C ASN A 459 15.42 -21.00 -24.05
N GLY A 460 15.62 -19.68 -24.05
CA GLY A 460 15.03 -18.76 -25.02
C GLY A 460 13.57 -18.39 -24.75
N HIS A 461 12.97 -18.85 -23.67
CA HIS A 461 11.65 -18.42 -23.24
C HIS A 461 11.69 -16.97 -22.72
N VAL A 462 10.57 -16.29 -22.85
CA VAL A 462 10.45 -14.88 -22.46
C VAL A 462 9.12 -14.64 -21.76
N ILE A 463 9.17 -13.86 -20.70
CA ILE A 463 7.98 -13.25 -20.09
C ILE A 463 8.13 -11.73 -20.20
N SER A 464 7.11 -11.05 -20.69
CA SER A 464 7.10 -9.60 -20.81
C SER A 464 5.86 -9.03 -20.11
N TYR A 465 6.06 -7.88 -19.46
CA TYR A 465 5.01 -7.15 -18.76
C TYR A 465 4.87 -5.76 -19.37
N LEU A 466 3.64 -5.30 -19.51
CA LEU A 466 3.28 -3.95 -19.90
C LEU A 466 2.59 -3.26 -18.74
N TYR A 467 3.04 -2.06 -18.39
CA TYR A 467 2.46 -1.24 -17.32
C TYR A 467 2.04 0.12 -17.85
N ASP A 468 1.09 0.77 -17.19
CA ASP A 468 0.88 2.20 -17.40
C ASP A 468 1.87 3.03 -16.57
N ALA A 469 1.78 4.36 -16.68
CA ALA A 469 2.66 5.28 -15.98
C ALA A 469 2.46 5.32 -14.46
N ASP A 470 1.34 4.81 -13.96
CA ASP A 470 1.07 4.64 -12.52
C ASP A 470 1.57 3.29 -11.98
N GLY A 471 2.15 2.44 -12.84
CA GLY A 471 2.67 1.13 -12.47
C GLY A 471 1.61 0.02 -12.44
N ILE A 472 0.42 0.26 -12.96
CA ILE A 472 -0.63 -0.77 -13.08
C ILE A 472 -0.29 -1.71 -14.22
N LYS A 473 -0.26 -3.01 -13.94
CA LYS A 473 -0.01 -4.04 -14.95
C LYS A 473 -1.19 -4.15 -15.91
N LEU A 474 -0.92 -3.97 -17.21
CA LEU A 474 -1.92 -3.98 -18.26
C LEU A 474 -1.88 -5.27 -19.08
N ARG A 475 -0.71 -5.91 -19.21
CA ARG A 475 -0.52 -7.12 -20.01
C ARG A 475 0.62 -7.96 -19.49
N THR A 476 0.45 -9.26 -19.54
CA THR A 476 1.54 -10.25 -19.44
C THR A 476 1.58 -11.07 -20.72
N THR A 477 2.77 -11.23 -21.28
CA THR A 477 3.01 -12.07 -22.48
C THR A 477 4.01 -13.15 -22.14
N HIS A 478 3.62 -14.42 -22.25
CA HIS A 478 4.51 -15.56 -22.10
C HIS A 478 4.82 -16.13 -23.49
N ILE A 479 6.10 -16.24 -23.81
CA ILE A 479 6.60 -16.92 -25.01
C ILE A 479 7.38 -18.14 -24.54
N ILE A 480 6.79 -19.34 -24.68
CA ILE A 480 7.34 -20.61 -24.22
C ILE A 480 7.46 -21.55 -25.40
N GLY A 481 8.68 -21.72 -25.94
CA GLY A 481 8.91 -22.42 -27.19
C GLY A 481 8.25 -21.70 -28.38
N SER A 482 7.32 -22.36 -29.05
CA SER A 482 6.51 -21.79 -30.13
C SER A 482 5.21 -21.11 -29.63
N ASP A 483 4.85 -21.35 -28.38
CA ASP A 483 3.55 -20.93 -27.87
C ASP A 483 3.62 -19.54 -27.26
N THR A 484 2.68 -18.69 -27.65
CA THR A 484 2.52 -17.35 -27.06
C THR A 484 1.17 -17.28 -26.37
N THR A 485 1.19 -16.89 -25.10
CA THR A 485 -0.03 -16.60 -24.32
C THR A 485 0.01 -15.14 -23.91
N VAL A 486 -1.05 -14.41 -24.23
CA VAL A 486 -1.23 -13.00 -23.85
C VAL A 486 -2.38 -12.91 -22.86
N THR A 487 -2.12 -12.31 -21.71
CA THR A 487 -3.14 -11.98 -20.70
C THR A 487 -3.26 -10.47 -20.61
N ASP A 488 -4.43 -9.91 -20.91
CA ASP A 488 -4.72 -8.48 -20.74
C ASP A 488 -5.57 -8.24 -19.49
N TYR A 489 -5.19 -7.22 -18.73
CA TYR A 489 -5.86 -6.78 -17.51
C TYR A 489 -6.60 -5.47 -17.79
N CYS A 490 -7.88 -5.58 -18.15
CA CYS A 490 -8.74 -4.42 -18.44
C CYS A 490 -9.59 -4.11 -17.19
N GLY A 491 -8.99 -3.46 -16.21
CA GLY A 491 -9.61 -3.31 -14.89
C GLY A 491 -9.79 -4.69 -14.24
N ASN A 492 -11.04 -5.06 -13.95
CA ASN A 492 -11.38 -6.37 -13.39
C ASN A 492 -11.79 -7.40 -14.46
N VAL A 493 -11.79 -7.04 -15.75
CA VAL A 493 -12.04 -7.97 -16.87
C VAL A 493 -10.71 -8.50 -17.38
N ILE A 494 -10.52 -9.81 -17.30
CA ILE A 494 -9.30 -10.51 -17.71
C ILE A 494 -9.53 -11.17 -19.06
N TYR A 495 -8.62 -10.90 -19.99
CA TYR A 495 -8.58 -11.49 -21.31
C TYR A 495 -7.43 -12.48 -21.44
N GLU A 496 -7.66 -13.58 -22.14
CA GLU A 496 -6.59 -14.49 -22.57
C GLU A 496 -6.62 -14.58 -24.11
N ASN A 497 -5.51 -14.23 -24.74
CA ASN A 497 -5.37 -14.20 -26.21
C ASN A 497 -6.50 -13.41 -26.92
N GLY A 498 -6.90 -12.29 -26.32
CA GLY A 498 -7.95 -11.41 -26.86
C GLY A 498 -9.40 -11.87 -26.59
N ILE A 499 -9.59 -12.95 -25.81
CA ILE A 499 -10.92 -13.46 -25.43
C ILE A 499 -11.15 -13.11 -23.97
N PRO A 500 -12.28 -12.47 -23.61
CA PRO A 500 -12.61 -12.21 -22.21
C PRO A 500 -12.94 -13.54 -21.50
N VAL A 501 -12.22 -13.85 -20.43
CA VAL A 501 -12.34 -15.14 -19.73
C VAL A 501 -12.87 -15.03 -18.33
N LYS A 502 -12.53 -13.96 -17.60
CA LYS A 502 -12.90 -13.77 -16.18
C LYS A 502 -13.29 -12.33 -15.89
N LEU A 503 -14.26 -12.19 -14.99
CA LEU A 503 -14.61 -10.94 -14.34
C LEU A 503 -14.27 -11.09 -12.86
N LEU A 504 -13.28 -10.34 -12.36
CA LEU A 504 -12.94 -10.35 -10.94
C LEU A 504 -14.00 -9.60 -10.14
N THR A 505 -14.36 -10.13 -8.97
CA THR A 505 -15.34 -9.53 -8.06
C THR A 505 -14.74 -9.33 -6.67
N GLU A 506 -15.46 -8.64 -5.79
CA GLU A 506 -15.02 -8.44 -4.40
C GLU A 506 -14.92 -9.74 -3.59
N ALA A 507 -15.56 -10.83 -4.06
CA ALA A 507 -15.59 -12.13 -3.36
C ALA A 507 -14.87 -13.26 -4.10
N GLY A 508 -14.33 -12.99 -5.29
CA GLY A 508 -13.71 -14.01 -6.15
C GLY A 508 -13.75 -13.63 -7.61
N TYR A 509 -14.37 -14.44 -8.47
CA TYR A 509 -14.49 -14.13 -9.90
C TYR A 509 -15.70 -14.82 -10.55
N VAL A 510 -16.07 -14.35 -11.73
CA VAL A 510 -17.05 -14.99 -12.62
C VAL A 510 -16.29 -15.51 -13.85
N THR A 511 -16.52 -16.77 -14.24
CA THR A 511 -16.12 -17.28 -15.54
C THR A 511 -17.10 -16.82 -16.61
N LEU A 512 -16.63 -16.07 -17.62
CA LEU A 512 -17.50 -15.44 -18.61
C LEU A 512 -18.09 -16.42 -19.63
N ALA A 513 -17.44 -17.58 -19.81
CA ALA A 513 -17.90 -18.61 -20.76
C ALA A 513 -19.22 -19.29 -20.34
N ASP A 514 -19.45 -19.45 -19.04
CA ASP A 514 -20.59 -20.18 -18.50
C ASP A 514 -21.34 -19.40 -17.41
N SER A 515 -20.94 -18.17 -17.14
CA SER A 515 -21.57 -17.26 -16.18
C SER A 515 -21.54 -17.77 -14.72
N LYS A 516 -20.56 -18.56 -14.35
CA LYS A 516 -20.45 -19.12 -13.01
C LYS A 516 -19.64 -18.24 -12.09
N TYR A 517 -20.16 -18.06 -10.87
CA TYR A 517 -19.45 -17.43 -9.76
C TYR A 517 -18.55 -18.43 -9.03
N HIS A 518 -17.36 -17.97 -8.70
CA HIS A 518 -16.35 -18.68 -7.91
C HIS A 518 -15.93 -17.78 -6.76
N TYR A 519 -15.93 -18.33 -5.54
CA TYR A 519 -15.70 -17.58 -4.31
C TYR A 519 -14.40 -17.99 -3.65
N PHE A 520 -13.69 -17.00 -3.12
CA PHE A 520 -12.46 -17.20 -2.35
C PHE A 520 -12.77 -17.28 -0.86
N VAL A 521 -12.53 -18.42 -0.25
CA VAL A 521 -12.57 -18.58 1.20
C VAL A 521 -11.17 -18.40 1.72
N GLN A 522 -10.97 -17.36 2.54
CA GLN A 522 -9.67 -16.85 2.94
C GLN A 522 -9.39 -17.07 4.41
N ASP A 523 -8.09 -17.11 4.76
CA ASP A 523 -7.63 -17.10 6.15
C ASP A 523 -7.40 -15.67 6.66
N HIS A 524 -6.87 -15.55 7.89
CA HIS A 524 -6.62 -14.29 8.59
C HIS A 524 -5.63 -13.33 7.89
N LEU A 525 -4.88 -13.79 6.91
CA LEU A 525 -3.95 -13.00 6.10
C LEU A 525 -4.48 -12.72 4.69
N GLY A 526 -5.72 -13.13 4.38
CA GLY A 526 -6.27 -13.03 3.03
C GLY A 526 -5.68 -14.05 2.04
N ASN A 527 -5.09 -15.13 2.53
CA ASN A 527 -4.66 -16.22 1.67
C ASN A 527 -5.87 -16.99 1.14
N ASN A 528 -5.95 -17.24 -0.16
CA ASN A 528 -6.99 -18.07 -0.74
C ASN A 528 -6.79 -19.53 -0.34
N ARG A 529 -7.57 -20.00 0.64
CA ARG A 529 -7.46 -21.35 1.20
C ARG A 529 -8.30 -22.35 0.45
N VAL A 530 -9.51 -21.95 0.07
CA VAL A 530 -10.44 -22.77 -0.70
C VAL A 530 -11.08 -21.91 -1.78
N VAL A 531 -11.22 -22.46 -2.96
CA VAL A 531 -12.05 -21.88 -4.02
C VAL A 531 -13.27 -22.78 -4.18
N VAL A 532 -14.44 -22.18 -4.15
CA VAL A 532 -15.73 -22.87 -4.27
C VAL A 532 -16.56 -22.27 -5.39
N ASP A 533 -17.30 -23.10 -6.09
CA ASP A 533 -18.26 -22.64 -7.09
C ASP A 533 -19.61 -22.25 -6.43
N GLN A 534 -20.48 -21.61 -7.19
CA GLN A 534 -21.84 -21.23 -6.77
C GLN A 534 -22.76 -22.42 -6.43
N SER A 535 -22.34 -23.65 -6.69
CA SER A 535 -23.09 -24.89 -6.39
C SER A 535 -22.60 -25.58 -5.11
N GLY A 536 -21.57 -25.06 -4.46
CA GLY A 536 -20.99 -25.60 -3.25
C GLY A 536 -19.84 -26.57 -3.44
N ASN A 537 -19.42 -26.79 -4.69
CA ASN A 537 -18.30 -27.70 -4.97
C ASN A 537 -16.96 -27.02 -4.65
N VAL A 538 -16.07 -27.77 -4.02
CA VAL A 538 -14.68 -27.33 -3.82
C VAL A 538 -13.89 -27.58 -5.09
N GLU A 539 -13.34 -26.49 -5.67
CA GLU A 539 -12.56 -26.55 -6.91
C GLU A 539 -11.05 -26.54 -6.64
N GLU A 540 -10.65 -25.89 -5.55
CA GLU A 540 -9.25 -25.74 -5.18
C GLU A 540 -9.08 -25.67 -3.68
N VAL A 541 -8.02 -26.31 -3.17
CA VAL A 541 -7.60 -26.23 -1.76
C VAL A 541 -6.10 -25.90 -1.71
N ASN A 542 -5.76 -24.82 -1.04
CA ASN A 542 -4.37 -24.36 -0.89
C ASN A 542 -3.90 -24.43 0.55
N HIS A 543 -2.72 -25.00 0.72
CA HIS A 543 -1.98 -24.98 1.97
C HIS A 543 -0.63 -24.30 1.74
N TYR A 544 -0.20 -23.49 2.68
CA TYR A 544 1.00 -22.67 2.53
C TYR A 544 2.01 -22.93 3.64
N TYR A 545 3.30 -22.90 3.27
CA TYR A 545 4.36 -22.59 4.22
C TYR A 545 4.19 -21.15 4.75
N PRO A 546 4.75 -20.85 5.92
CA PRO A 546 4.70 -19.48 6.49
C PRO A 546 5.08 -18.35 5.54
N PHE A 547 6.12 -18.54 4.73
CA PHE A 547 6.55 -17.55 3.73
C PHE A 547 5.79 -17.64 2.40
N GLY A 548 4.71 -18.40 2.31
CA GLY A 548 3.78 -18.38 1.17
C GLY A 548 4.01 -19.44 0.10
N GLY A 549 5.02 -20.29 0.25
CA GLY A 549 5.21 -21.45 -0.64
C GLY A 549 4.04 -22.43 -0.53
N LEU A 550 3.57 -22.99 -1.65
CA LEU A 550 2.49 -23.98 -1.67
C LEU A 550 2.99 -25.34 -1.16
N LEU A 551 2.26 -25.98 -0.25
CA LEU A 551 2.51 -27.37 0.15
C LEU A 551 2.11 -28.30 -1.00
N SER A 552 2.82 -29.43 -1.14
CA SER A 552 2.49 -30.46 -2.12
C SER A 552 1.13 -31.13 -1.90
N SER A 553 0.57 -31.02 -0.69
CA SER A 553 -0.80 -31.48 -0.37
C SER A 553 -1.90 -30.53 -0.88
N SER A 554 -1.55 -29.40 -1.49
CA SER A 554 -2.52 -28.51 -2.12
C SER A 554 -3.15 -29.19 -3.35
N VAL A 555 -4.46 -29.06 -3.48
CA VAL A 555 -5.21 -29.53 -4.64
C VAL A 555 -5.54 -28.31 -5.50
N SER A 556 -4.85 -28.17 -6.62
CA SER A 556 -5.07 -27.06 -7.54
C SER A 556 -5.40 -27.58 -8.93
N ASN A 557 -6.51 -27.15 -9.47
CA ASN A 557 -6.90 -27.42 -10.85
C ASN A 557 -6.27 -26.43 -11.84
N ALA A 558 -5.33 -25.59 -11.39
CA ALA A 558 -4.67 -24.54 -12.17
C ALA A 558 -5.64 -23.50 -12.78
N VAL A 559 -6.86 -23.38 -12.24
CA VAL A 559 -7.93 -22.58 -12.85
C VAL A 559 -7.77 -21.08 -12.61
N GLN A 560 -7.11 -20.69 -11.51
CA GLN A 560 -6.91 -19.27 -11.15
C GLN A 560 -5.53 -19.05 -10.50
N PRO A 561 -4.86 -17.90 -10.76
CA PRO A 561 -3.49 -17.65 -10.26
C PRO A 561 -3.44 -17.03 -8.86
N TYR A 562 -4.55 -16.50 -8.32
CA TYR A 562 -4.55 -15.75 -7.05
C TYR A 562 -4.46 -16.69 -5.85
N LYS A 563 -3.37 -16.61 -5.07
CA LYS A 563 -3.03 -17.55 -4.01
C LYS A 563 -2.75 -16.88 -2.67
N TYR A 564 -1.48 -16.82 -2.27
CA TYR A 564 -1.00 -16.23 -1.02
C TYR A 564 -1.28 -14.73 -0.97
N ASN A 565 -1.87 -14.24 0.13
CA ASN A 565 -2.38 -12.87 0.30
C ASN A 565 -3.31 -12.39 -0.84
N GLY A 566 -3.98 -13.31 -1.55
CA GLY A 566 -4.77 -12.97 -2.72
C GLY A 566 -3.96 -12.52 -3.94
N LYS A 567 -2.63 -12.67 -3.94
CA LYS A 567 -1.75 -12.22 -5.00
C LYS A 567 -1.63 -13.23 -6.13
N GLU A 568 -1.41 -12.69 -7.35
CA GLU A 568 -1.22 -13.50 -8.54
C GLU A 568 0.13 -14.22 -8.49
N LEU A 569 0.11 -15.55 -8.60
CA LEU A 569 1.28 -16.42 -8.67
C LEU A 569 1.54 -16.80 -10.13
N ASP A 570 2.66 -16.35 -10.67
CA ASP A 570 3.13 -16.81 -11.99
C ASP A 570 4.09 -17.98 -11.83
N ARG A 571 3.64 -19.16 -12.26
CA ARG A 571 4.41 -20.41 -12.23
C ARG A 571 4.98 -20.83 -13.60
N LYS A 572 4.67 -20.03 -14.63
CA LYS A 572 5.11 -20.38 -15.99
C LYS A 572 6.64 -20.35 -16.08
N ASN A 573 7.16 -21.32 -16.78
CA ASN A 573 8.61 -21.54 -16.97
C ASN A 573 9.43 -21.65 -15.63
N GLY A 574 8.77 -22.04 -14.52
CA GLY A 574 9.44 -22.16 -13.22
C GLY A 574 9.76 -20.84 -12.54
N LEU A 575 9.07 -19.76 -12.90
CA LEU A 575 9.26 -18.44 -12.30
C LEU A 575 8.89 -18.45 -10.82
N ASP A 576 7.68 -18.94 -10.48
CA ASP A 576 7.17 -19.09 -9.11
C ASP A 576 7.24 -17.81 -8.27
N TRP A 577 6.88 -16.66 -8.88
CA TRP A 577 6.83 -15.34 -8.23
C TRP A 577 5.41 -14.88 -7.99
N TYR A 578 5.20 -14.21 -6.86
CA TYR A 578 3.97 -13.48 -6.57
C TYR A 578 4.08 -12.02 -6.99
N ASP A 579 3.09 -11.53 -7.71
CA ASP A 579 2.98 -10.14 -8.11
C ASP A 579 2.21 -9.35 -7.04
N TYR A 580 2.90 -8.43 -6.35
CA TYR A 580 2.28 -7.55 -5.36
C TYR A 580 1.99 -6.14 -5.92
N GLY A 581 2.17 -5.93 -7.22
CA GLY A 581 2.05 -4.65 -7.90
C GLY A 581 3.37 -3.89 -7.92
N ALA A 582 3.78 -3.29 -6.82
CA ALA A 582 5.03 -2.53 -6.76
C ALA A 582 6.31 -3.39 -6.80
N ARG A 583 6.23 -4.66 -6.43
CA ARG A 583 7.38 -5.59 -6.39
C ARG A 583 6.96 -7.03 -6.65
N MET A 584 7.90 -7.83 -7.16
CA MET A 584 7.77 -9.28 -7.25
C MET A 584 8.36 -9.96 -6.02
N TYR A 585 7.65 -10.97 -5.48
CA TYR A 585 8.01 -11.70 -4.27
C TYR A 585 8.36 -13.16 -4.58
N ASP A 586 9.49 -13.64 -4.06
CA ASP A 586 9.89 -15.05 -4.13
C ASP A 586 9.69 -15.73 -2.78
N ALA A 587 8.68 -16.61 -2.71
CA ALA A 587 8.35 -17.34 -1.50
C ALA A 587 9.40 -18.45 -1.17
N ALA A 588 10.18 -18.93 -2.15
CA ALA A 588 11.24 -19.89 -1.91
C ALA A 588 12.39 -19.27 -1.11
N LEU A 589 12.65 -17.99 -1.32
CA LEU A 589 13.69 -17.23 -0.66
C LEU A 589 13.16 -16.35 0.49
N GLY A 590 11.84 -16.13 0.57
CA GLY A 590 11.21 -15.28 1.58
C GLY A 590 11.59 -13.80 1.44
N ARG A 591 11.81 -13.31 0.21
CA ARG A 591 12.31 -11.94 -0.03
C ARG A 591 11.82 -11.32 -1.32
N TRP A 592 11.95 -9.99 -1.41
CA TRP A 592 11.73 -9.20 -2.60
C TRP A 592 12.92 -9.21 -3.55
N HIS A 593 12.68 -8.96 -4.85
CA HIS A 593 13.70 -8.83 -5.89
C HIS A 593 14.20 -7.40 -6.10
N ALA A 594 13.41 -6.42 -5.70
CA ALA A 594 13.70 -4.99 -5.82
C ALA A 594 13.74 -4.32 -4.45
N VAL A 595 14.42 -3.17 -4.39
CA VAL A 595 14.50 -2.31 -3.21
C VAL A 595 13.11 -1.80 -2.85
N ASP A 596 12.78 -1.82 -1.57
CA ASP A 596 11.55 -1.23 -1.06
C ASP A 596 11.52 0.27 -1.32
N PRO A 597 10.56 0.81 -2.08
CA PRO A 597 10.41 2.26 -2.26
C PRO A 597 10.26 3.01 -0.93
N MET A 598 9.83 2.29 0.13
CA MET A 598 9.63 2.79 1.48
C MET A 598 10.80 2.46 2.43
N SER A 599 11.90 1.90 1.94
CA SER A 599 13.07 1.50 2.75
C SER A 599 13.61 2.61 3.65
N GLU A 600 13.48 3.86 3.22
CA GLU A 600 13.84 5.05 4.00
C GLU A 600 13.00 5.26 5.27
N LYS A 601 11.92 4.49 5.47
CA LYS A 601 11.13 4.46 6.71
C LYS A 601 11.60 3.40 7.70
N TYR A 602 12.37 2.41 7.24
CA TYR A 602 12.72 1.21 7.99
C TYR A 602 14.24 0.94 8.00
N TYR A 603 15.05 1.93 8.38
CA TYR A 603 16.53 1.87 8.31
C TYR A 603 17.18 0.67 8.98
N SER A 604 16.51 0.07 9.96
CA SER A 604 17.01 -1.12 10.67
C SER A 604 16.72 -2.43 9.96
N TRP A 605 16.07 -2.38 8.80
CA TRP A 605 15.68 -3.54 8.01
C TRP A 605 16.31 -3.49 6.63
N SER A 606 16.61 -4.67 6.08
CA SER A 606 17.02 -4.78 4.70
C SER A 606 15.92 -4.28 3.77
N PRO A 607 16.26 -3.52 2.70
CA PRO A 607 15.28 -3.09 1.70
C PRO A 607 14.56 -4.23 0.96
N TYR A 608 15.05 -5.46 1.13
CA TYR A 608 14.51 -6.67 0.46
C TYR A 608 13.75 -7.59 1.41
N THR A 609 13.59 -7.21 2.69
CA THR A 609 12.93 -8.06 3.70
C THR A 609 11.41 -8.05 3.50
N TYR A 610 10.81 -9.24 3.43
CA TYR A 610 9.37 -9.42 3.39
C TYR A 610 8.77 -9.40 4.80
N CYS A 611 7.72 -8.60 5.01
CA CYS A 611 6.92 -8.55 6.24
C CYS A 611 7.75 -8.50 7.53
N MET A 612 8.92 -7.82 7.51
CA MET A 612 9.85 -7.75 8.66
C MET A 612 10.24 -9.14 9.22
N GLY A 613 10.29 -10.17 8.38
CA GLY A 613 10.57 -11.55 8.78
C GLY A 613 9.48 -12.22 9.62
N ASN A 614 8.26 -11.67 9.65
CA ASN A 614 7.13 -12.22 10.40
C ASN A 614 5.86 -12.30 9.53
N PRO A 615 5.85 -13.17 8.52
CA PRO A 615 4.76 -13.27 7.56
C PRO A 615 3.47 -13.90 8.13
N ILE A 616 3.49 -14.38 9.38
CA ILE A 616 2.32 -14.94 10.07
C ILE A 616 1.44 -13.84 10.67
N ASN A 617 2.04 -12.68 11.01
CA ASN A 617 1.34 -11.57 11.66
C ASN A 617 1.27 -10.31 10.78
N HIS A 618 1.98 -10.29 9.65
CA HIS A 618 2.08 -9.11 8.79
C HIS A 618 1.84 -9.49 7.33
N ILE A 619 1.20 -8.58 6.62
CA ILE A 619 1.07 -8.60 5.16
C ILE A 619 1.64 -7.30 4.61
N ASP A 620 2.09 -7.32 3.36
CA ASP A 620 2.41 -6.12 2.59
C ASP A 620 1.32 -5.97 1.50
N PRO A 621 0.29 -5.10 1.70
CA PRO A 621 -0.83 -5.04 0.77
C PRO A 621 -0.48 -4.37 -0.55
N ASP A 622 0.30 -3.28 -0.53
CA ASP A 622 0.64 -2.46 -1.69
C ASP A 622 1.88 -1.56 -1.52
N GLY A 623 2.45 -1.50 -0.33
CA GLY A 623 3.63 -0.69 0.00
C GLY A 623 3.43 0.83 0.09
N ASN A 624 2.19 1.36 0.14
CA ASN A 624 1.94 2.80 -0.01
C ASN A 624 0.96 3.42 1.00
N THR A 625 1.10 3.22 2.33
CA THR A 625 0.10 3.67 3.30
C THR A 625 0.62 4.60 4.41
N VAL A 626 -0.30 5.31 5.12
CA VAL A 626 0.03 6.10 6.33
C VAL A 626 0.52 5.19 7.43
N VAL A 627 1.67 5.52 8.02
CA VAL A 627 2.30 4.71 9.05
C VAL A 627 2.02 5.31 10.43
N ILE A 628 1.36 4.56 11.31
CA ILE A 628 1.14 4.90 12.72
C ILE A 628 2.23 4.26 13.56
N TRP A 629 3.05 5.09 14.26
CA TRP A 629 4.08 4.61 15.17
C TRP A 629 3.56 4.61 16.61
N TYR A 630 3.72 3.49 17.29
CA TYR A 630 3.31 3.33 18.69
C TYR A 630 4.31 2.50 19.47
N ASN A 631 4.28 2.60 20.80
CA ASN A 631 5.00 1.67 21.64
C ASN A 631 4.10 0.47 21.94
N ASN A 632 4.57 -0.74 21.64
CA ASN A 632 3.86 -1.95 22.04
C ASN A 632 3.90 -2.14 23.56
N ASP A 633 3.22 -3.16 24.06
CA ASP A 633 3.15 -3.45 25.51
C ASP A 633 4.51 -3.74 26.15
N ALA A 634 5.54 -4.04 25.36
CA ALA A 634 6.93 -4.19 25.79
C ALA A 634 7.72 -2.86 25.78
N GLY A 635 7.07 -1.72 25.50
CA GLY A 635 7.71 -0.40 25.38
C GLY A 635 8.54 -0.21 24.11
N LYS A 636 8.49 -1.15 23.15
CA LYS A 636 9.21 -1.08 21.89
C LYS A 636 8.44 -0.26 20.87
N LYS A 637 9.13 0.66 20.19
CA LYS A 637 8.57 1.44 19.09
C LYS A 637 8.32 0.58 17.85
N VAL A 638 7.08 0.49 17.42
CA VAL A 638 6.61 -0.25 16.25
C VAL A 638 5.69 0.63 15.41
N SER A 639 5.41 0.22 14.19
CA SER A 639 4.56 1.00 13.28
C SER A 639 3.33 0.21 12.84
N TYR A 640 2.28 0.93 12.50
CA TYR A 640 1.08 0.43 11.88
C TYR A 640 0.71 1.32 10.68
N SER A 641 0.44 0.73 9.54
CA SER A 641 -0.01 1.45 8.34
C SER A 641 -1.53 1.52 8.31
N TYR A 642 -2.08 2.71 8.12
CA TYR A 642 -3.51 2.95 8.11
C TYR A 642 -3.88 3.89 6.95
N SER A 643 -4.75 3.43 6.06
CA SER A 643 -5.21 4.14 4.85
C SER A 643 -6.69 4.53 4.91
N GLY A 644 -7.31 4.44 6.07
CA GLY A 644 -8.74 4.70 6.25
C GLY A 644 -9.56 3.42 6.45
N GLY A 645 -10.88 3.59 6.54
CA GLY A 645 -11.83 2.50 6.77
C GLY A 645 -12.16 2.25 8.24
N ASP A 646 -13.14 1.38 8.46
CA ASP A 646 -13.67 1.03 9.78
C ASP A 646 -13.01 -0.24 10.30
N ILE A 647 -11.77 -0.09 10.74
CA ILE A 647 -11.01 -1.18 11.33
C ILE A 647 -10.71 -0.90 12.80
N THR A 648 -10.45 -1.94 13.56
CA THR A 648 -10.01 -1.85 14.96
C THR A 648 -8.58 -2.35 15.09
N HIS A 649 -7.82 -1.74 16.00
CA HIS A 649 -6.44 -2.13 16.25
C HIS A 649 -6.23 -2.43 17.74
N PRO A 650 -5.52 -3.51 18.11
CA PRO A 650 -5.36 -3.92 19.51
C PRO A 650 -4.56 -2.91 20.35
N ASN A 651 -3.63 -2.19 19.76
CA ASN A 651 -2.90 -1.16 20.48
C ASN A 651 -3.75 0.09 20.69
N SER A 652 -3.87 0.54 21.92
CA SER A 652 -4.73 1.65 22.33
C SER A 652 -4.38 2.98 21.68
N PHE A 653 -3.10 3.25 21.38
CA PHE A 653 -2.69 4.47 20.70
C PHE A 653 -3.10 4.43 19.21
N VAL A 654 -2.82 3.33 18.51
CA VAL A 654 -3.23 3.15 17.10
C VAL A 654 -4.76 3.24 16.99
N GLN A 655 -5.49 2.55 17.88
CA GLN A 655 -6.96 2.63 17.91
C GLN A 655 -7.44 4.06 18.19
N SER A 656 -6.74 4.81 19.00
CA SER A 656 -7.08 6.22 19.28
C SER A 656 -6.90 7.10 18.04
N VAL A 657 -5.87 6.89 17.22
CA VAL A 657 -5.67 7.59 15.94
C VAL A 657 -6.82 7.25 14.98
N ILE A 658 -7.17 5.97 14.85
CA ILE A 658 -8.30 5.51 14.05
C ILE A 658 -9.60 6.15 14.53
N THR A 659 -9.84 6.15 15.85
CA THR A 659 -11.04 6.77 16.46
C THR A 659 -11.10 8.28 16.21
N ALA A 660 -9.97 8.99 16.29
CA ALA A 660 -9.91 10.42 16.01
C ALA A 660 -10.26 10.72 14.53
N TYR A 661 -9.71 9.91 13.61
CA TYR A 661 -10.05 10.00 12.19
C TYR A 661 -11.54 9.76 11.94
N GLN A 662 -12.08 8.64 12.41
CA GLN A 662 -13.50 8.28 12.22
C GLN A 662 -14.44 9.35 12.79
N TYR A 663 -14.11 9.85 13.99
CA TYR A 663 -14.88 10.91 14.66
C TYR A 663 -14.87 12.21 13.87
N ASN A 664 -13.70 12.67 13.43
CA ASN A 664 -13.55 13.89 12.64
C ASN A 664 -14.22 13.75 11.27
N LYS A 665 -14.08 12.62 10.60
CA LYS A 665 -14.75 12.31 9.33
C LYS A 665 -16.27 12.34 9.47
N ALA A 666 -16.82 11.59 10.42
CA ALA A 666 -18.27 11.50 10.64
C ALA A 666 -18.91 12.86 10.99
N ASN A 667 -18.27 13.60 11.90
CA ASN A 667 -18.79 14.91 12.32
C ASN A 667 -18.63 15.99 11.25
N GLY A 668 -17.54 15.96 10.50
CA GLY A 668 -17.30 16.86 9.38
C GLY A 668 -18.33 16.70 8.27
N LEU A 669 -18.63 15.44 7.90
CA LEU A 669 -19.68 15.09 6.95
C LEU A 669 -21.07 15.57 7.45
N LYS A 670 -21.40 15.27 8.72
CA LYS A 670 -22.68 15.68 9.32
C LYS A 670 -22.86 17.20 9.39
N ALA A 671 -21.79 17.93 9.68
CA ALA A 671 -21.84 19.38 9.80
C ALA A 671 -21.85 20.09 8.43
N GLY A 672 -21.35 19.46 7.37
CA GLY A 672 -21.29 20.01 6.01
C GLY A 672 -20.44 21.29 5.90
N ASN A 673 -19.50 21.50 6.84
CA ASN A 673 -18.69 22.73 6.94
C ASN A 673 -17.19 22.49 6.67
N GLY A 674 -16.80 21.28 6.24
CA GLY A 674 -15.42 20.90 6.00
C GLY A 674 -14.60 20.67 7.28
N GLY A 675 -15.21 20.50 8.44
CA GLY A 675 -14.55 20.07 9.67
C GLY A 675 -14.01 18.64 9.52
N GLY A 676 -12.82 18.38 10.08
CA GLY A 676 -12.16 17.08 9.96
C GLY A 676 -11.53 16.77 8.61
N ALA A 677 -11.64 17.69 7.64
CA ALA A 677 -11.18 17.48 6.26
C ALA A 677 -9.66 17.20 6.18
N SER A 678 -8.85 17.83 7.02
CA SER A 678 -7.40 17.66 7.03
C SER A 678 -7.00 16.28 7.53
N THR A 679 -7.66 15.77 8.57
CA THR A 679 -7.48 14.40 9.06
C THR A 679 -7.85 13.38 7.98
N VAL A 680 -8.98 13.59 7.28
CA VAL A 680 -9.44 12.71 6.20
C VAL A 680 -8.45 12.74 5.04
N ALA A 681 -7.98 13.93 4.63
CA ALA A 681 -7.06 14.08 3.51
C ALA A 681 -5.71 13.38 3.74
N ILE A 682 -5.13 13.48 4.95
CA ILE A 682 -3.84 12.80 5.22
C ILE A 682 -3.99 11.29 5.39
N VAL A 683 -5.15 10.78 5.74
CA VAL A 683 -5.39 9.35 5.94
C VAL A 683 -5.80 8.66 4.65
N GLU A 684 -6.69 9.26 3.86
CA GLU A 684 -7.27 8.63 2.67
C GLU A 684 -6.48 8.91 1.38
N ASN A 685 -5.65 9.95 1.34
CA ASN A 685 -4.82 10.22 0.17
C ASN A 685 -3.54 9.40 0.22
N THR A 686 -3.45 8.37 -0.61
CA THR A 686 -2.30 7.47 -0.70
C THR A 686 -0.99 8.17 -1.12
N ASN A 687 -1.08 9.34 -1.77
CA ASN A 687 0.07 10.14 -2.15
C ASN A 687 0.60 11.03 -1.01
N ILE A 688 -0.17 11.18 0.07
CA ILE A 688 0.22 11.97 1.23
C ILE A 688 0.67 11.03 2.35
N LYS A 689 1.97 11.09 2.70
CA LYS A 689 2.56 10.25 3.74
C LYS A 689 2.95 11.10 4.94
N VAL A 690 2.34 10.81 6.08
CA VAL A 690 2.61 11.48 7.35
C VAL A 690 2.75 10.43 8.45
N ASN A 691 3.82 10.51 9.24
CA ASN A 691 3.96 9.65 10.41
C ASN A 691 3.14 10.21 11.58
N VAL A 692 2.42 9.35 12.28
CA VAL A 692 1.73 9.72 13.51
C VAL A 692 2.42 9.02 14.68
N MET A 693 2.85 9.79 15.67
CA MET A 693 3.64 9.31 16.81
C MET A 693 3.02 9.76 18.12
N GLU A 694 3.12 8.94 19.18
CA GLU A 694 2.66 9.35 20.49
C GLU A 694 3.54 10.49 21.04
N ALA A 695 2.89 11.61 21.37
CA ALA A 695 3.57 12.80 21.92
C ALA A 695 4.08 12.56 23.36
N VAL A 696 5.27 13.06 23.66
CA VAL A 696 5.89 13.01 24.98
C VAL A 696 5.74 14.33 25.72
N PHE A 697 5.89 15.46 25.02
CA PHE A 697 5.91 16.80 25.62
C PHE A 697 4.70 17.65 25.20
N GLU A 698 4.39 17.72 23.92
CA GLU A 698 3.27 18.50 23.38
C GLU A 698 2.72 17.87 22.09
N ASN A 699 1.46 18.18 21.75
CA ASN A 699 0.94 17.89 20.43
C ASN A 699 1.53 18.88 19.43
N SER A 700 2.10 18.38 18.33
CA SER A 700 2.74 19.23 17.34
C SER A 700 2.95 18.50 16.02
N TYR A 701 3.02 19.27 14.92
CA TYR A 701 3.54 18.76 13.65
C TYR A 701 4.99 19.21 13.46
N ASN A 702 5.87 18.27 13.16
CA ASN A 702 7.26 18.58 12.81
C ASN A 702 7.54 18.19 11.34
N PRO A 703 7.66 19.16 10.43
CA PRO A 703 7.89 18.91 9.01
C PRO A 703 9.25 18.24 8.74
N ASN A 704 10.25 18.50 9.58
CA ASN A 704 11.60 17.97 9.44
C ASN A 704 11.77 16.58 10.09
N ALA A 705 10.77 16.13 10.85
CA ALA A 705 10.81 14.79 11.42
C ALA A 705 10.63 13.74 10.32
N ALA A 706 11.15 12.54 10.57
CA ALA A 706 11.13 11.45 9.61
C ALA A 706 11.69 11.85 8.23
N ARG A 707 12.69 12.75 8.22
CA ARG A 707 13.46 13.18 7.05
C ARG A 707 12.63 13.81 5.93
N GLY A 708 11.78 14.78 6.29
CA GLY A 708 10.92 15.49 5.36
C GLY A 708 9.59 14.77 5.06
N ALA A 709 9.41 13.51 5.53
CA ALA A 709 8.08 12.91 5.52
C ALA A 709 7.12 13.61 6.48
N GLY A 710 7.66 14.36 7.47
CA GLY A 710 6.88 15.01 8.52
C GLY A 710 6.37 14.01 9.56
N SER A 711 6.18 14.47 10.77
CA SER A 711 5.57 13.65 11.84
C SER A 711 4.61 14.49 12.67
N ILE A 712 3.40 13.98 12.84
CA ILE A 712 2.45 14.46 13.83
C ILE A 712 2.79 13.78 15.16
N TYR A 713 3.13 14.55 16.18
CA TYR A 713 3.24 14.10 17.56
C TYR A 713 1.92 14.41 18.27
N TRP A 714 1.23 13.39 18.72
CA TRP A 714 -0.10 13.53 19.28
C TRP A 714 -0.34 12.55 20.42
N LYS A 715 -1.18 12.93 21.39
CA LYS A 715 -1.57 12.08 22.51
C LYS A 715 -3.08 12.01 22.65
N SER A 716 -3.61 10.82 22.72
CA SER A 716 -5.03 10.49 22.61
C SER A 716 -5.94 11.06 23.70
N ASN A 717 -5.37 11.55 24.80
CA ASN A 717 -6.10 12.16 25.89
C ASN A 717 -5.69 13.62 26.18
N TRP A 718 -4.85 14.23 25.33
CA TRP A 718 -4.43 15.62 25.45
C TRP A 718 -5.29 16.54 24.58
N GLY A 719 -6.30 17.14 25.22
CA GLY A 719 -7.06 18.23 24.64
C GLY A 719 -6.41 19.58 24.91
N SER A 720 -6.98 20.65 24.36
CA SER A 720 -6.49 22.01 24.53
C SER A 720 -7.58 22.92 25.11
N GLN A 721 -7.33 23.49 26.29
CA GLN A 721 -8.20 24.50 26.88
C GLN A 721 -7.74 25.88 26.52
N LYS A 722 -8.63 26.68 25.93
CA LYS A 722 -8.39 28.05 25.47
C LYS A 722 -8.70 29.07 26.55
N ASP A 723 -8.17 30.29 26.43
CA ASP A 723 -8.37 31.38 27.38
C ASP A 723 -9.85 31.77 27.59
N ASN A 724 -10.70 31.55 26.57
CA ASN A 724 -12.14 31.79 26.60
C ASN A 724 -12.94 30.63 27.23
N GLY A 725 -12.27 29.63 27.81
CA GLY A 725 -12.86 28.46 28.46
C GLY A 725 -13.29 27.31 27.54
N ILE A 726 -13.15 27.46 26.22
CA ILE A 726 -13.43 26.39 25.26
C ILE A 726 -12.37 25.28 25.42
N VAL A 727 -12.81 24.03 25.38
CA VAL A 727 -11.94 22.86 25.40
C VAL A 727 -12.11 22.11 24.08
N ASN A 728 -11.04 22.03 23.29
CA ASN A 728 -10.96 21.18 22.14
C ASN A 728 -10.60 19.76 22.57
N SER A 729 -11.33 18.76 22.04
CA SER A 729 -11.01 17.34 22.23
C SER A 729 -9.66 16.98 21.60
N PRO A 730 -9.02 15.89 22.02
CA PRO A 730 -7.82 15.38 21.35
C PRO A 730 -8.04 15.14 19.86
N ALA A 731 -9.23 14.70 19.42
CA ALA A 731 -9.55 14.52 18.00
C ALA A 731 -9.50 15.85 17.22
N THR A 732 -10.04 16.96 17.79
CA THR A 732 -9.93 18.30 17.17
C THR A 732 -8.49 18.79 17.13
N VAL A 733 -7.70 18.51 18.18
CA VAL A 733 -6.26 18.82 18.20
C VAL A 733 -5.52 17.98 17.15
N PHE A 734 -5.91 16.73 16.94
CA PHE A 734 -5.34 15.91 15.86
C PHE A 734 -5.59 16.50 14.48
N ASP A 735 -6.79 16.99 14.18
CA ASP A 735 -7.09 17.63 12.90
C ASP A 735 -6.34 18.97 12.69
N HIS A 736 -6.06 19.70 13.79
CA HIS A 736 -5.20 20.88 13.75
C HIS A 736 -3.77 20.54 13.29
N GLU A 737 -3.14 19.52 13.88
CA GLU A 737 -1.80 19.06 13.49
C GLU A 737 -1.80 18.40 12.10
N ALA A 738 -2.91 17.74 11.73
CA ALA A 738 -3.11 17.18 10.40
C ALA A 738 -3.19 18.26 9.31
N ASP A 739 -3.76 19.44 9.61
CA ASP A 739 -3.81 20.57 8.68
C ASP A 739 -2.43 21.17 8.41
N HIS A 740 -1.57 21.27 9.41
CA HIS A 740 -0.17 21.61 9.22
C HIS A 740 0.56 20.61 8.33
N ALA A 741 0.30 19.31 8.56
CA ALA A 741 0.89 18.23 7.78
C ALA A 741 0.40 18.25 6.33
N LEU A 742 -0.90 18.44 6.12
CA LEU A 742 -1.52 18.53 4.81
C LEU A 742 -0.96 19.70 4.00
N GLU A 743 -0.92 20.90 4.59
CA GLU A 743 -0.39 22.11 3.92
C GLU A 743 1.09 21.93 3.58
N HIS A 744 1.90 21.38 4.50
CA HIS A 744 3.29 21.07 4.21
C HIS A 744 3.45 20.08 3.05
N LYS A 745 2.56 19.09 2.91
CA LYS A 745 2.63 18.07 1.86
C LYS A 745 2.06 18.51 0.52
N THR A 746 1.05 19.38 0.53
CA THR A 746 0.37 19.83 -0.70
C THR A 746 0.84 21.20 -1.16
N ASN A 747 1.40 22.01 -0.28
CA ASN A 747 1.82 23.39 -0.55
C ASN A 747 3.05 23.78 0.29
N THR A 748 4.12 22.98 0.16
CA THR A 748 5.33 23.10 0.99
C THR A 748 5.91 24.51 1.04
N GLN A 749 5.94 25.20 -0.10
CA GLN A 749 6.52 26.54 -0.19
C GLN A 749 5.71 27.56 0.62
N GLU A 750 4.39 27.58 0.52
CA GLU A 750 3.54 28.50 1.27
C GLU A 750 3.58 28.17 2.77
N TYR A 751 3.58 26.91 3.11
CA TYR A 751 3.78 26.44 4.48
C TYR A 751 5.09 26.97 5.09
N GLU A 752 6.21 26.80 4.42
CA GLU A 752 7.52 27.25 4.92
C GLU A 752 7.60 28.78 5.01
N VAL A 753 7.07 29.52 4.04
CA VAL A 753 7.00 30.98 4.10
C VAL A 753 6.14 31.46 5.27
N ASN A 754 4.97 30.87 5.45
CA ASN A 754 4.03 31.24 6.51
C ASN A 754 4.56 30.88 7.90
N ARG A 755 5.30 29.78 8.03
CA ARG A 755 5.92 29.31 9.27
C ARG A 755 7.21 30.05 9.62
N ALA A 756 8.16 30.16 8.70
CA ALA A 756 9.51 30.66 8.98
C ALA A 756 9.63 32.18 8.84
N ARG A 757 8.92 32.82 7.89
CA ARG A 757 9.05 34.25 7.57
C ARG A 757 7.79 35.06 7.90
N GLY A 758 6.70 34.38 8.21
CA GLY A 758 5.41 35.00 8.51
C GLY A 758 5.20 35.22 9.99
N SER A 759 5.97 36.09 10.67
CA SER A 759 5.66 36.45 12.06
C SER A 759 4.26 37.07 12.15
N ASP A 760 3.46 36.60 13.09
CA ASP A 760 2.14 37.12 13.41
C ASP A 760 2.10 37.46 14.90
N SER A 761 1.87 38.72 15.22
CA SER A 761 1.89 39.20 16.60
C SER A 761 0.83 38.57 17.51
N GLN A 762 -0.23 37.98 16.91
CA GLN A 762 -1.36 37.42 17.63
C GLN A 762 -1.34 35.88 17.63
N TYR A 763 -0.87 35.28 16.53
CA TYR A 763 -0.90 33.83 16.36
C TYR A 763 0.49 33.18 16.24
N GLN A 764 1.56 33.90 16.53
CA GLN A 764 2.99 33.53 16.40
C GLN A 764 3.46 33.45 14.94
N THR A 765 2.77 32.71 14.09
CA THR A 765 3.08 32.61 12.66
C THR A 765 1.80 32.78 11.82
N LYS A 766 1.96 33.10 10.55
CA LYS A 766 0.84 33.13 9.60
C LYS A 766 0.26 31.74 9.37
N GLU A 767 1.08 30.71 9.46
CA GLU A 767 0.64 29.32 9.37
C GLU A 767 -0.28 28.95 10.54
N GLU A 768 0.07 29.30 11.76
CA GLU A 768 -0.79 29.12 12.93
C GLU A 768 -2.11 29.90 12.80
N ARG A 769 -2.06 31.12 12.27
CA ARG A 769 -3.28 31.90 11.97
C ARG A 769 -4.17 31.15 10.98
N ARG A 770 -3.62 30.60 9.90
CA ARG A 770 -4.36 29.86 8.88
C ARG A 770 -5.11 28.67 9.51
N VAL A 771 -4.38 27.83 10.23
CA VAL A 771 -4.94 26.63 10.87
C VAL A 771 -5.97 26.98 11.94
N ILE A 772 -5.64 27.89 12.86
CA ILE A 772 -6.54 28.28 13.97
C ILE A 772 -7.83 28.92 13.46
N THR A 773 -7.77 29.81 12.46
CA THR A 773 -8.96 30.47 11.91
C THR A 773 -9.69 29.63 10.86
N GLY A 774 -9.06 28.58 10.36
CA GLY A 774 -9.55 27.66 9.32
C GLY A 774 -10.06 26.35 9.87
N SER A 775 -9.24 25.31 9.77
CA SER A 775 -9.59 23.92 10.10
C SER A 775 -9.95 23.72 11.58
N GLU A 776 -9.16 24.27 12.51
CA GLU A 776 -9.45 24.14 13.97
C GLU A 776 -10.87 24.62 14.30
N GLN A 777 -11.30 25.77 13.75
CA GLN A 777 -12.64 26.27 14.03
C GLN A 777 -13.74 25.45 13.37
N LYS A 778 -13.51 24.97 12.14
CA LYS A 778 -14.47 24.14 11.41
C LYS A 778 -14.66 22.81 12.14
N THR A 779 -13.57 22.18 12.54
CA THR A 779 -13.58 20.88 13.22
C THR A 779 -14.14 20.96 14.63
N SER A 780 -13.74 21.96 15.41
CA SER A 780 -14.32 22.22 16.73
C SER A 780 -15.84 22.45 16.69
N ARG A 781 -16.32 23.13 15.64
CA ARG A 781 -17.76 23.31 15.43
C ARG A 781 -18.45 22.02 14.99
N ALA A 782 -17.87 21.26 14.08
CA ALA A 782 -18.38 19.98 13.63
C ALA A 782 -18.49 18.99 14.80
N ASN A 783 -17.47 18.97 15.67
CA ASN A 783 -17.41 18.14 16.87
C ASN A 783 -18.30 18.66 18.04
N GLY A 784 -19.04 19.75 17.83
CA GLY A 784 -19.96 20.32 18.83
C GLY A 784 -19.27 21.02 20.02
N GLU A 785 -17.98 21.33 19.91
CA GLU A 785 -17.18 21.97 20.97
C GLU A 785 -17.36 23.49 21.00
N THR A 786 -17.80 24.10 19.90
CA THR A 786 -18.16 25.51 19.77
C THR A 786 -19.56 25.69 19.20
N ARG A 787 -20.26 26.76 19.61
CA ARG A 787 -21.57 27.15 19.10
C ARG A 787 -21.45 28.05 17.88
N SER A 788 -22.54 28.24 17.13
CA SER A 788 -22.58 29.17 16.01
C SER A 788 -22.20 30.57 16.45
N GLY A 789 -21.27 31.22 15.72
CA GLY A 789 -20.74 32.54 16.08
C GLY A 789 -19.65 32.57 17.15
N GLN A 790 -19.36 31.43 17.77
CA GLN A 790 -18.28 31.28 18.75
C GLN A 790 -16.99 30.81 18.03
N VAL A 791 -15.85 31.39 18.39
CA VAL A 791 -14.53 31.03 17.85
C VAL A 791 -13.74 30.23 18.87
N THR A 792 -12.90 29.29 18.44
CA THR A 792 -12.05 28.46 19.33
C THR A 792 -11.12 29.35 20.15
N ARG A 793 -10.34 30.16 19.47
CA ARG A 793 -9.40 31.13 20.07
C ARG A 793 -9.14 32.29 19.10
N ARG A 794 -8.63 33.41 19.66
CA ARG A 794 -8.24 34.61 18.90
C ARG A 794 -6.74 34.86 18.93
N ASN A 795 -5.95 33.92 19.42
CA ASN A 795 -4.50 33.96 19.52
C ASN A 795 -3.95 32.52 19.60
N HIS A 796 -2.66 32.36 19.64
CA HIS A 796 -2.02 31.04 19.77
C HIS A 796 -2.14 30.43 21.19
N ASN A 797 -2.61 31.19 22.19
CA ASN A 797 -2.65 30.73 23.55
C ASN A 797 -3.63 29.58 23.79
N GLY A 798 -3.22 28.67 24.64
CA GLY A 798 -3.99 27.53 25.10
C GLY A 798 -3.12 26.67 26.02
N LYS A 799 -3.72 25.91 26.94
CA LYS A 799 -2.99 24.97 27.77
C LYS A 799 -3.46 23.54 27.49
N THR A 800 -2.52 22.60 27.57
CA THR A 800 -2.84 21.19 27.52
C THR A 800 -3.63 20.78 28.75
N VAL A 801 -4.72 20.05 28.56
CA VAL A 801 -5.55 19.47 29.61
C VAL A 801 -5.77 17.99 29.30
N ILE A 802 -5.93 17.17 30.32
CA ILE A 802 -6.30 15.76 30.14
C ILE A 802 -7.82 15.67 30.02
N THR A 803 -8.30 15.03 28.96
CA THR A 803 -9.72 14.80 28.72
C THR A 803 -10.13 13.37 29.08
N LYS A 804 -11.44 13.15 29.20
CA LYS A 804 -11.98 11.82 29.53
C LYS A 804 -11.87 10.79 28.41
N GLY A 805 -11.46 11.20 27.19
CA GLY A 805 -11.26 10.31 26.05
C GLY A 805 -10.92 11.08 24.78
N VAL A 806 -10.59 10.35 23.71
CA VAL A 806 -10.13 10.87 22.41
C VAL A 806 -11.09 11.90 21.80
N THR A 807 -12.37 11.64 21.89
CA THR A 807 -13.45 12.45 21.31
C THR A 807 -14.13 13.37 22.33
N SER A 808 -13.62 13.42 23.56
CA SER A 808 -14.23 14.16 24.69
C SER A 808 -13.57 15.52 24.89
N ASN A 809 -14.37 16.58 24.97
CA ASN A 809 -13.94 17.89 25.43
C ASN A 809 -14.19 18.12 26.95
N VAL A 810 -14.52 17.06 27.69
CA VAL A 810 -14.70 17.11 29.14
C VAL A 810 -13.37 16.87 29.83
N ILE A 811 -12.91 17.82 30.63
CA ILE A 811 -11.63 17.76 31.34
C ILE A 811 -11.72 16.73 32.49
N ASP A 812 -10.73 15.82 32.52
CA ASP A 812 -10.42 15.02 33.70
C ASP A 812 -9.55 15.87 34.67
N ARG A 813 -10.19 16.49 35.65
CA ARG A 813 -9.52 17.45 36.55
C ARG A 813 -8.41 16.80 37.37
N GLN A 814 -8.60 15.56 37.82
CA GLN A 814 -7.61 14.86 38.62
C GLN A 814 -6.35 14.58 37.78
N LYS A 815 -6.50 13.97 36.61
CA LYS A 815 -5.37 13.68 35.72
C LYS A 815 -4.70 14.94 35.18
N THR A 816 -5.45 16.02 34.97
CA THR A 816 -4.86 17.31 34.55
C THR A 816 -3.99 17.89 35.66
N GLN A 817 -4.41 17.82 36.93
CA GLN A 817 -3.59 18.27 38.06
C GLN A 817 -2.33 17.42 38.27
N GLU A 818 -2.42 16.11 38.06
CA GLU A 818 -1.27 15.20 38.09
C GLU A 818 -0.28 15.51 36.99
N TYR A 819 -0.77 15.78 35.76
CA TYR A 819 0.05 16.21 34.63
C TYR A 819 0.77 17.54 34.90
N GLU A 820 0.05 18.56 35.44
CA GLU A 820 0.64 19.85 35.78
C GLU A 820 1.71 19.74 36.88
N LYS A 821 1.50 18.86 37.90
CA LYS A 821 2.48 18.59 38.96
C LYS A 821 3.75 17.94 38.39
N ARG A 822 3.63 16.96 37.47
CA ARG A 822 4.77 16.30 36.86
C ARG A 822 5.59 17.26 36.02
N ASN A 823 4.97 18.10 35.22
CA ASN A 823 5.67 19.09 34.39
C ASN A 823 6.37 20.17 35.25
N LYS A 824 5.79 20.62 36.36
CA LYS A 824 6.49 21.53 37.26
C LYS A 824 7.72 20.87 37.90
N ALA A 825 7.68 19.59 38.22
CA ALA A 825 8.82 18.87 38.80
C ALA A 825 10.00 18.72 37.82
N VAL A 826 9.73 18.58 36.53
CA VAL A 826 10.77 18.51 35.49
C VAL A 826 11.52 19.84 35.32
N TRP A 827 10.81 20.98 35.41
CA TRP A 827 11.42 22.31 35.28
C TRP A 827 12.18 22.78 36.55
N THR A 828 11.96 22.14 37.71
CA THR A 828 12.66 22.46 38.94
C THR A 828 13.83 21.54 39.26
N SER A 829 14.12 20.54 38.39
CA SER A 829 15.20 19.57 38.55
C SER A 829 16.39 19.75 37.58
N GLU A 830 16.46 20.84 36.83
CA GLU A 830 17.71 21.21 36.15
C GLU A 830 18.55 22.14 37.05
N PRO A 831 19.88 21.83 37.23
CA PRO A 831 20.78 22.60 38.11
C PRO A 831 21.18 23.96 37.54
#